data_25698566eccc8fa17023c10926cb684f
#
_entry.id   25698566eccc8fa17023c10926cb684f
#
_cell.length_a   1.000
_cell.length_b   1.000
_cell.length_c   1.000
_cell.angle_alpha   90.00
_cell.angle_beta   90.00
_cell.angle_gamma   90.00
#
_symmetry.space_group_name_H-M   'P 1'
#
loop_
_entity.id
_entity.type
_entity.pdbx_description
1 polymer ?
#
loop_
_entity_poly.entity_id
_entity_poly.type
_entity_poly.pdbx_seq_one_letter_code
_entity_poly.pdbx_strand_id
1 'polypeptide(L)'
;MKRFFALKVLIVVSAAILPMNAVYAQQDIYADTWVATDALGRTMPTQNEAGALKTDKKRTVGIFYITWHTEDKFNYGTPYAGDVTKVLAADPNARMQTHNKQWTVASYHWGEPENGYFLSQDEYVVRKDMSMLSDAGVDVLVLDVTNAVLYWDEWEVLFRTMERMKREGNKVPQFCFWAFNGNVITVVQRLYEGVYKTGKYKDLWFMWNGKPLLLYNATPNVDANGGGVKHENPNYDAEAVTNPANPHYQDPDYCNRYYADYTKEVKTFFTLRNMWWGYYEWAGARFVGTEDNWSFGYQMDDAQVAALSPEELASKHRGRLEEFAVTPAQHPISVVGKSWRMNTREPKLNEFDLPEPTFVPWMNKTVVSPEGYGIYFQDRFDDALKADPDFLYLNDWNEWTAGKYTSGKSPGGDADGPTQFLGRKNPFYFVDQYNSEFNRTIEPMKGGYTDNYYMQMVQNIRRYKGVRPIPRGTGIKSMHIDGRFEPWQEISPSFYDTRGDTAHRDHNGYGGNHYVNTSGRNDIVLSKVAVDRKNIYFYVETSAPLSPYTNRNWMLLLIDADNNPSTGWFGYDYIVNRTVKNATTTTLMKYDASRNEWHRMADVLYSIRENKMELGLPRTLLNLRGNKITFDFKWTDNPSELETPISLCVNGDTAPNRRFNYRFIWSEK
;
A
#
# COMPACT_ATOMS: atom_id res chain seq x y z
N MET A 1 -63.30 -16.48 -54.64
CA MET A 1 -62.10 -17.18 -54.19
C MET A 1 -61.10 -16.16 -53.63
N LYS A 2 -61.06 -15.94 -52.28
CA LYS A 2 -60.08 -15.06 -51.67
C LYS A 2 -59.23 -15.94 -50.76
N ARG A 3 -57.92 -16.05 -51.07
CA ARG A 3 -56.93 -16.78 -50.25
C ARG A 3 -56.40 -15.85 -49.16
N PHE A 4 -56.58 -16.20 -47.92
CA PHE A 4 -55.93 -15.58 -46.78
C PHE A 4 -54.54 -16.17 -46.60
N PHE A 5 -53.50 -15.32 -46.63
CA PHE A 5 -52.15 -15.65 -46.21
C PHE A 5 -52.01 -15.31 -44.70
N ALA A 6 -51.79 -16.30 -43.87
CA ALA A 6 -51.47 -16.09 -42.48
C ALA A 6 -49.95 -15.94 -42.32
N LEU A 7 -49.51 -14.75 -41.90
CA LEU A 7 -48.13 -14.44 -41.55
C LEU A 7 -47.86 -14.89 -40.13
N LYS A 8 -47.06 -15.94 -39.93
CA LYS A 8 -46.56 -16.31 -38.60
C LYS A 8 -45.38 -15.41 -38.24
N VAL A 9 -45.59 -14.50 -37.29
CA VAL A 9 -44.50 -13.72 -36.65
C VAL A 9 -43.85 -14.58 -35.59
N LEU A 10 -42.61 -14.96 -35.78
CA LEU A 10 -41.78 -15.65 -34.83
C LEU A 10 -41.12 -14.57 -33.89
N ILE A 11 -41.67 -14.43 -32.67
CA ILE A 11 -41.03 -13.58 -31.65
C ILE A 11 -39.88 -14.36 -31.05
N VAL A 12 -38.63 -14.01 -31.40
CA VAL A 12 -37.44 -14.47 -30.72
C VAL A 12 -37.23 -13.58 -29.50
N VAL A 13 -37.58 -14.10 -28.33
CA VAL A 13 -37.24 -13.45 -27.05
C VAL A 13 -35.78 -13.77 -26.76
N SER A 14 -34.88 -12.84 -27.07
CA SER A 14 -33.50 -12.89 -26.59
C SER A 14 -33.53 -12.57 -25.09
N ALA A 15 -33.49 -13.57 -24.26
CA ALA A 15 -33.18 -13.39 -22.85
C ALA A 15 -31.71 -12.94 -22.74
N ALA A 16 -31.49 -11.64 -22.54
CA ALA A 16 -30.20 -11.13 -22.10
C ALA A 16 -29.95 -11.69 -20.70
N ILE A 17 -29.13 -12.70 -20.59
CA ILE A 17 -28.58 -13.17 -19.31
C ILE A 17 -27.58 -12.07 -18.89
N LEU A 18 -28.05 -11.13 -18.06
CA LEU A 18 -27.15 -10.26 -17.30
C LEU A 18 -26.34 -11.19 -16.38
N PRO A 19 -25.00 -11.07 -16.37
CA PRO A 19 -24.23 -11.83 -15.40
C PRO A 19 -24.67 -11.40 -14.00
N MET A 20 -25.28 -12.32 -13.25
CA MET A 20 -25.47 -12.14 -11.83
C MET A 20 -24.05 -12.02 -11.23
N ASN A 21 -23.69 -10.82 -10.79
CA ASN A 21 -22.46 -10.63 -10.02
C ASN A 21 -22.58 -11.50 -8.76
N ALA A 22 -21.85 -12.60 -8.75
CA ALA A 22 -21.78 -13.46 -7.59
C ALA A 22 -21.13 -12.66 -6.46
N VAL A 23 -21.81 -12.57 -5.31
CA VAL A 23 -21.23 -12.02 -4.09
C VAL A 23 -20.57 -13.17 -3.35
N TYR A 24 -19.25 -13.10 -3.23
CA TYR A 24 -18.50 -14.10 -2.48
C TYR A 24 -18.44 -13.71 -1.00
N ALA A 25 -18.47 -14.69 -0.11
CA ALA A 25 -18.16 -14.45 1.29
C ALA A 25 -16.70 -13.99 1.42
N GLN A 26 -16.43 -13.02 2.29
CA GLN A 26 -15.07 -12.52 2.52
C GLN A 26 -14.17 -13.69 2.95
N GLN A 27 -13.11 -13.91 2.19
CA GLN A 27 -12.12 -14.95 2.42
C GLN A 27 -10.88 -14.35 3.10
N ASP A 28 -10.49 -14.90 4.24
CA ASP A 28 -9.16 -14.59 4.81
C ASP A 28 -8.10 -15.41 4.06
N ILE A 29 -7.13 -14.73 3.46
CA ILE A 29 -6.04 -15.36 2.71
C ILE A 29 -4.84 -15.69 3.59
N TYR A 30 -4.90 -15.38 4.88
CA TYR A 30 -3.86 -15.68 5.88
C TYR A 30 -2.48 -15.09 5.53
N ALA A 31 -2.45 -13.87 4.99
CA ALA A 31 -1.23 -13.19 4.55
C ALA A 31 -0.15 -13.07 5.65
N ASP A 32 -0.55 -12.99 6.92
CA ASP A 32 0.36 -12.98 8.07
C ASP A 32 1.16 -14.28 8.27
N THR A 33 0.76 -15.38 7.60
CA THR A 33 1.48 -16.67 7.62
C THR A 33 2.44 -16.86 6.45
N TRP A 34 2.42 -15.96 5.47
CA TRP A 34 3.31 -16.04 4.31
C TRP A 34 4.75 -15.72 4.70
N VAL A 35 5.70 -16.34 4.05
CA VAL A 35 7.13 -16.12 4.27
C VAL A 35 7.75 -15.35 3.12
N ALA A 36 8.80 -14.61 3.37
CA ALA A 36 9.57 -13.91 2.35
C ALA A 36 10.93 -13.49 2.88
N THR A 37 11.86 -13.27 1.96
CA THR A 37 13.10 -12.54 2.21
C THR A 37 13.14 -11.35 1.25
N ASP A 38 13.40 -10.14 1.76
CA ASP A 38 13.49 -8.94 0.94
C ASP A 38 14.85 -8.82 0.23
N ALA A 39 15.01 -7.77 -0.60
CA ALA A 39 16.25 -7.54 -1.34
C ALA A 39 17.45 -7.22 -0.43
N LEU A 40 17.23 -6.86 0.83
CA LEU A 40 18.26 -6.58 1.84
C LEU A 40 18.61 -7.80 2.70
N GLY A 41 17.98 -8.96 2.43
CA GLY A 41 18.17 -10.18 3.20
C GLY A 41 17.37 -10.24 4.50
N ARG A 42 16.42 -9.32 4.74
CA ARG A 42 15.55 -9.35 5.92
C ARG A 42 14.42 -10.35 5.70
N THR A 43 14.22 -11.26 6.65
CA THR A 43 13.14 -12.27 6.60
C THR A 43 11.87 -11.75 7.26
N MET A 44 10.71 -12.17 6.73
CA MET A 44 9.44 -11.91 7.39
C MET A 44 9.36 -12.65 8.71
N PRO A 45 9.02 -11.96 9.82
CA PRO A 45 8.90 -12.61 11.11
C PRO A 45 7.72 -13.58 11.12
N THR A 46 8.00 -14.78 11.63
CA THR A 46 7.00 -15.80 11.94
C THR A 46 6.49 -15.64 13.39
N GLN A 47 5.64 -16.55 13.83
CA GLN A 47 5.15 -16.50 15.21
C GLN A 47 6.26 -16.55 16.27
N ASN A 48 7.40 -17.16 15.96
CA ASN A 48 8.53 -17.23 16.89
C ASN A 48 9.16 -15.85 17.13
N GLU A 49 9.19 -14.98 16.11
CA GLU A 49 9.81 -13.65 16.19
C GLU A 49 8.79 -12.53 16.49
N ALA A 50 7.59 -12.63 15.92
CA ALA A 50 6.54 -11.62 16.10
C ALA A 50 5.62 -11.89 17.30
N GLY A 51 5.61 -13.14 17.81
CA GLY A 51 4.64 -13.59 18.79
C GLY A 51 3.31 -14.02 18.15
N ALA A 52 2.44 -14.64 18.97
CA ALA A 52 1.07 -14.96 18.57
C ALA A 52 0.25 -13.69 18.34
N LEU A 53 -0.87 -13.81 17.62
CA LEU A 53 -1.81 -12.69 17.48
C LEU A 53 -2.15 -12.11 18.86
N LYS A 54 -1.92 -10.82 18.99
CA LYS A 54 -2.17 -10.08 20.23
C LYS A 54 -3.65 -9.67 20.27
N THR A 55 -4.40 -10.24 21.20
CA THR A 55 -5.86 -10.08 21.33
C THR A 55 -6.29 -9.35 22.60
N ASP A 56 -5.34 -8.91 23.40
CA ASP A 56 -5.56 -8.17 24.64
C ASP A 56 -6.20 -6.79 24.41
N LYS A 57 -5.97 -6.21 23.26
CA LYS A 57 -6.61 -4.98 22.77
C LYS A 57 -6.68 -4.98 21.25
N LYS A 58 -7.48 -4.09 20.68
CA LYS A 58 -7.49 -3.87 19.23
C LYS A 58 -6.24 -3.05 18.85
N ARG A 59 -5.42 -3.58 17.95
CA ARG A 59 -4.28 -2.88 17.34
C ARG A 59 -4.63 -2.55 15.90
N THR A 60 -4.79 -1.26 15.63
CA THR A 60 -5.16 -0.73 14.32
C THR A 60 -3.95 -0.15 13.63
N VAL A 61 -3.84 -0.35 12.32
CA VAL A 61 -2.83 0.28 11.47
C VAL A 61 -3.51 1.14 10.44
N GLY A 62 -3.25 2.44 10.48
CA GLY A 62 -3.67 3.39 9.47
C GLY A 62 -2.50 3.89 8.64
N ILE A 63 -2.75 4.24 7.38
CA ILE A 63 -1.74 4.80 6.49
C ILE A 63 -2.29 6.03 5.76
N PHE A 64 -1.47 7.06 5.65
CA PHE A 64 -1.80 8.24 4.86
C PHE A 64 -1.78 7.90 3.38
N TYR A 65 -2.84 8.26 2.67
CA TYR A 65 -3.06 7.90 1.28
C TYR A 65 -3.43 9.12 0.45
N ILE A 66 -2.66 9.37 -0.59
CA ILE A 66 -2.75 10.55 -1.44
C ILE A 66 -3.56 10.23 -2.69
N THR A 67 -4.45 11.17 -3.07
CA THR A 67 -5.30 11.05 -4.28
C THR A 67 -5.17 12.27 -5.21
N TRP A 68 -4.09 13.02 -5.14
CA TRP A 68 -3.89 14.24 -5.92
C TRP A 68 -3.09 14.06 -7.23
N HIS A 69 -2.75 12.82 -7.62
CA HIS A 69 -2.03 12.57 -8.86
C HIS A 69 -2.97 12.78 -10.06
N THR A 70 -3.00 14.01 -10.56
CA THR A 70 -3.86 14.45 -11.65
C THR A 70 -3.03 15.19 -12.71
N GLU A 71 -3.58 15.32 -13.95
CA GLU A 71 -2.99 16.19 -14.97
C GLU A 71 -3.44 17.65 -14.84
N ASP A 72 -4.52 17.89 -14.10
CA ASP A 72 -5.16 19.19 -14.04
C ASP A 72 -4.41 20.14 -13.10
N LYS A 73 -3.73 21.10 -13.70
CA LYS A 73 -3.02 22.17 -13.00
C LYS A 73 -3.95 23.15 -12.29
N PHE A 74 -5.23 23.18 -12.65
CA PHE A 74 -6.21 24.14 -12.14
C PHE A 74 -7.05 23.59 -10.98
N ASN A 75 -7.17 22.27 -10.86
CA ASN A 75 -7.92 21.60 -9.80
C ASN A 75 -7.05 21.19 -8.60
N TYR A 76 -5.97 21.90 -8.37
CA TYR A 76 -5.10 21.72 -7.20
C TYR A 76 -4.45 20.33 -7.08
N GLY A 77 -4.48 19.53 -8.14
CA GLY A 77 -3.67 18.31 -8.23
C GLY A 77 -2.19 18.66 -8.24
N THR A 78 -1.35 17.79 -7.72
CA THR A 78 0.09 17.93 -7.75
C THR A 78 0.66 17.04 -8.85
N PRO A 79 0.97 17.59 -10.03
CA PRO A 79 1.44 16.79 -11.17
C PRO A 79 2.91 16.40 -11.01
N TYR A 80 3.33 15.32 -11.66
CA TYR A 80 4.73 14.89 -11.76
C TYR A 80 5.56 15.83 -12.69
N ALA A 81 5.50 17.15 -12.46
CA ALA A 81 5.96 18.13 -13.43
C ALA A 81 7.50 18.23 -13.53
N GLY A 82 8.20 18.20 -12.40
CA GLY A 82 9.67 18.26 -12.35
C GLY A 82 10.28 16.96 -11.80
N ASP A 83 11.48 16.64 -12.24
CA ASP A 83 12.23 15.46 -11.79
C ASP A 83 13.46 15.92 -11.00
N VAL A 84 13.43 15.75 -9.68
CA VAL A 84 14.53 16.15 -8.77
C VAL A 84 15.81 15.42 -9.13
N THR A 85 15.76 14.15 -9.53
CA THR A 85 16.97 13.37 -9.87
C THR A 85 17.67 13.95 -11.10
N LYS A 86 16.90 14.43 -12.09
CA LYS A 86 17.46 15.11 -13.27
C LYS A 86 18.05 16.47 -12.93
N VAL A 87 17.35 17.24 -12.07
CA VAL A 87 17.85 18.54 -11.59
C VAL A 87 19.19 18.36 -10.90
N LEU A 88 19.31 17.43 -9.95
CA LEU A 88 20.54 17.21 -9.20
C LEU A 88 21.65 16.57 -10.04
N ALA A 89 21.32 15.77 -11.05
CA ALA A 89 22.30 15.25 -12.01
C ALA A 89 22.87 16.37 -12.91
N ALA A 90 22.04 17.36 -13.26
CA ALA A 90 22.47 18.51 -14.07
C ALA A 90 23.31 19.50 -13.26
N ASP A 91 22.97 19.73 -12.00
CA ASP A 91 23.71 20.60 -11.07
C ASP A 91 23.49 20.16 -9.62
N PRO A 92 24.44 19.46 -8.98
CA PRO A 92 24.32 19.03 -7.59
C PRO A 92 24.15 20.20 -6.59
N ASN A 93 24.63 21.41 -6.92
CA ASN A 93 24.47 22.58 -6.06
C ASN A 93 23.07 23.14 -6.05
N ALA A 94 22.22 22.76 -7.02
CA ALA A 94 20.83 23.21 -7.09
C ALA A 94 20.09 22.94 -5.78
N ARG A 95 20.45 21.89 -5.05
CA ARG A 95 19.89 21.53 -3.75
C ARG A 95 19.95 22.67 -2.72
N MET A 96 21.07 23.43 -2.70
CA MET A 96 21.27 24.50 -1.74
C MET A 96 21.03 25.90 -2.33
N GLN A 97 20.61 25.98 -3.59
CA GLN A 97 20.44 27.24 -4.33
C GLN A 97 18.99 27.44 -4.72
N THR A 98 18.28 28.30 -3.99
CA THR A 98 16.85 28.59 -4.21
C THR A 98 16.52 29.08 -5.62
N HIS A 99 17.43 29.86 -6.22
CA HIS A 99 17.28 30.43 -7.56
C HIS A 99 18.09 29.70 -8.63
N ASN A 100 18.48 28.46 -8.37
CA ASN A 100 19.16 27.68 -9.40
C ASN A 100 18.27 27.51 -10.63
N LYS A 101 18.85 27.78 -11.83
CA LYS A 101 18.11 27.72 -13.10
C LYS A 101 17.49 26.36 -13.44
N GLN A 102 17.89 25.30 -12.74
CA GLN A 102 17.34 23.96 -12.93
C GLN A 102 15.93 23.82 -12.29
N TRP A 103 15.57 24.69 -11.33
CA TRP A 103 14.25 24.72 -10.73
C TRP A 103 13.27 25.52 -11.60
N THR A 104 12.55 24.83 -12.50
CA THR A 104 11.74 25.48 -13.54
C THR A 104 10.24 25.39 -13.31
N VAL A 105 9.79 24.55 -12.37
CA VAL A 105 8.36 24.31 -12.09
C VAL A 105 8.07 24.38 -10.61
N ALA A 106 6.80 24.37 -10.23
CA ALA A 106 6.38 24.48 -8.83
C ALA A 106 6.31 23.11 -8.12
N SER A 107 5.95 22.06 -8.83
CA SER A 107 5.84 20.70 -8.27
C SER A 107 6.90 19.77 -8.84
N TYR A 108 7.37 18.87 -8.02
CA TYR A 108 8.46 17.95 -8.33
C TYR A 108 8.15 16.55 -7.81
N HIS A 109 8.74 15.54 -8.49
CA HIS A 109 8.89 14.18 -8.02
C HIS A 109 10.38 13.80 -8.05
N TRP A 110 10.76 12.74 -7.36
CA TRP A 110 12.16 12.28 -7.33
C TRP A 110 12.36 10.88 -7.89
N GLY A 111 11.33 10.05 -7.89
CA GLY A 111 11.36 8.67 -8.36
C GLY A 111 10.12 8.30 -9.17
N GLU A 112 10.16 7.14 -9.81
CA GLU A 112 9.04 6.59 -10.56
C GLU A 112 8.36 5.49 -9.74
N PRO A 113 7.04 5.60 -9.46
CA PRO A 113 6.28 4.51 -8.87
C PRO A 113 6.44 3.21 -9.65
N GLU A 114 6.34 2.06 -9.01
CA GLU A 114 6.40 0.75 -9.71
C GLU A 114 5.39 0.68 -10.86
N ASN A 115 4.21 1.26 -10.66
CA ASN A 115 3.14 1.34 -11.66
C ASN A 115 3.26 2.50 -12.65
N GLY A 116 4.42 3.19 -12.71
CA GLY A 116 4.64 4.36 -13.56
C GLY A 116 4.02 5.63 -12.99
N TYR A 117 4.11 6.72 -13.72
CA TYR A 117 3.51 8.02 -13.35
C TYR A 117 1.99 7.98 -13.52
N PHE A 118 1.32 7.24 -12.65
CA PHE A 118 -0.11 6.97 -12.71
C PHE A 118 -0.94 8.19 -12.28
N LEU A 119 -2.21 8.19 -12.66
CA LEU A 119 -3.21 9.12 -12.15
C LEU A 119 -4.08 8.42 -11.09
N SER A 120 -4.56 9.17 -10.10
CA SER A 120 -5.33 8.59 -8.98
C SER A 120 -6.64 7.92 -9.38
N GLN A 121 -7.11 8.13 -10.61
CA GLN A 121 -8.28 7.44 -11.18
C GLN A 121 -7.95 6.10 -11.86
N ASP A 122 -6.69 5.67 -11.84
CA ASP A 122 -6.29 4.37 -12.41
C ASP A 122 -6.73 3.21 -11.51
N GLU A 123 -7.84 2.58 -11.87
CA GLU A 123 -8.41 1.47 -11.09
C GLU A 123 -7.44 0.29 -10.92
N TYR A 124 -6.56 0.05 -11.90
CA TYR A 124 -5.55 -1.00 -11.79
C TYR A 124 -4.59 -0.74 -10.64
N VAL A 125 -4.11 0.51 -10.51
CA VAL A 125 -3.22 0.92 -9.42
C VAL A 125 -3.95 0.84 -8.08
N VAL A 126 -5.18 1.37 -8.01
CA VAL A 126 -6.01 1.27 -6.80
C VAL A 126 -6.16 -0.18 -6.34
N ARG A 127 -6.43 -1.13 -7.24
CA ARG A 127 -6.52 -2.56 -6.89
C ARG A 127 -5.22 -3.11 -6.33
N LYS A 128 -4.09 -2.80 -6.96
CA LYS A 128 -2.77 -3.23 -6.50
C LYS A 128 -2.44 -2.67 -5.11
N ASP A 129 -2.72 -1.39 -4.88
CA ASP A 129 -2.53 -0.75 -3.58
C ASP A 129 -3.38 -1.41 -2.50
N MET A 130 -4.68 -1.59 -2.76
CA MET A 130 -5.59 -2.20 -1.78
C MET A 130 -5.20 -3.64 -1.44
N SER A 131 -4.74 -4.42 -2.41
CA SER A 131 -4.21 -5.77 -2.19
C SER A 131 -2.95 -5.71 -1.32
N MET A 132 -1.95 -4.92 -1.70
CA MET A 132 -0.69 -4.79 -0.95
C MET A 132 -0.92 -4.31 0.49
N LEU A 133 -1.78 -3.31 0.68
CA LEU A 133 -2.07 -2.77 2.01
C LEU A 133 -2.84 -3.78 2.88
N SER A 134 -3.77 -4.52 2.30
CA SER A 134 -4.49 -5.59 3.00
C SER A 134 -3.57 -6.73 3.41
N ASP A 135 -2.68 -7.16 2.51
CA ASP A 135 -1.69 -8.22 2.77
C ASP A 135 -0.69 -7.82 3.85
N ALA A 136 -0.33 -6.53 3.89
CA ALA A 136 0.50 -5.95 4.94
C ALA A 136 -0.21 -5.91 6.30
N GLY A 137 -1.54 -5.97 6.34
CA GLY A 137 -2.33 -5.85 7.55
C GLY A 137 -2.69 -4.41 7.91
N VAL A 138 -2.72 -3.49 6.92
CA VAL A 138 -3.25 -2.13 7.08
C VAL A 138 -4.78 -2.21 7.19
N ASP A 139 -5.35 -1.49 8.15
CA ASP A 139 -6.78 -1.48 8.43
C ASP A 139 -7.48 -0.24 7.88
N VAL A 140 -6.77 0.91 7.76
CA VAL A 140 -7.37 2.22 7.51
C VAL A 140 -6.54 3.02 6.52
N LEU A 141 -7.19 3.55 5.48
CA LEU A 141 -6.66 4.64 4.68
C LEU A 141 -7.03 5.96 5.36
N VAL A 142 -6.06 6.81 5.61
CA VAL A 142 -6.27 8.19 6.03
C VAL A 142 -6.14 9.06 4.79
N LEU A 143 -7.27 9.49 4.24
CA LEU A 143 -7.31 10.22 2.98
C LEU A 143 -6.95 11.69 3.17
N ASP A 144 -6.07 12.18 2.32
CA ASP A 144 -5.60 13.55 2.37
C ASP A 144 -6.67 14.54 1.89
N VAL A 145 -7.02 15.47 2.76
CA VAL A 145 -7.72 16.71 2.46
C VAL A 145 -7.07 17.91 3.18
N THR A 146 -5.77 17.79 3.42
CA THR A 146 -5.01 18.79 4.18
C THR A 146 -4.93 20.13 3.45
N ASN A 147 -4.99 20.13 2.13
CA ASN A 147 -4.96 21.32 1.28
C ASN A 147 -6.35 21.92 1.01
N ALA A 148 -7.37 21.47 1.73
CA ALA A 148 -8.78 21.87 1.55
C ALA A 148 -9.37 21.52 0.17
N VAL A 149 -8.75 20.57 -0.55
CA VAL A 149 -9.22 20.07 -1.83
C VAL A 149 -9.96 18.75 -1.63
N LEU A 150 -11.07 18.61 -2.33
CA LEU A 150 -11.94 17.44 -2.26
C LEU A 150 -11.86 16.70 -3.61
N TYR A 151 -11.24 15.56 -3.61
CA TYR A 151 -10.96 14.76 -4.82
C TYR A 151 -12.11 13.80 -5.10
N TRP A 152 -13.32 14.32 -5.41
CA TRP A 152 -14.54 13.52 -5.53
C TRP A 152 -14.46 12.45 -6.60
N ASP A 153 -13.88 12.75 -7.76
CA ASP A 153 -13.81 11.83 -8.89
C ASP A 153 -12.80 10.71 -8.61
N GLU A 154 -11.69 11.05 -7.97
CA GLU A 154 -10.66 10.09 -7.54
C GLU A 154 -11.21 9.17 -6.45
N TRP A 155 -11.92 9.73 -5.47
CA TRP A 155 -12.55 8.95 -4.40
C TRP A 155 -13.68 8.06 -4.91
N GLU A 156 -14.44 8.48 -5.91
CA GLU A 156 -15.47 7.64 -6.53
C GLU A 156 -14.85 6.39 -7.15
N VAL A 157 -13.71 6.51 -7.84
CA VAL A 157 -12.97 5.35 -8.39
C VAL A 157 -12.42 4.48 -7.25
N LEU A 158 -11.77 5.08 -6.26
CA LEU A 158 -11.21 4.38 -5.10
C LEU A 158 -12.28 3.55 -4.39
N PHE A 159 -13.36 4.18 -3.95
CA PHE A 159 -14.38 3.51 -3.15
C PHE A 159 -15.17 2.46 -3.95
N ARG A 160 -15.49 2.73 -5.22
CA ARG A 160 -16.12 1.73 -6.09
C ARG A 160 -15.24 0.50 -6.29
N THR A 161 -13.94 0.71 -6.45
CA THR A 161 -12.98 -0.38 -6.59
C THR A 161 -12.89 -1.19 -5.30
N MET A 162 -12.80 -0.53 -4.14
CA MET A 162 -12.81 -1.21 -2.84
C MET A 162 -14.10 -2.02 -2.60
N GLU A 163 -15.27 -1.47 -2.92
CA GLU A 163 -16.53 -2.22 -2.84
C GLU A 163 -16.59 -3.42 -3.79
N ARG A 164 -16.03 -3.27 -5.01
CA ARG A 164 -15.93 -4.38 -5.96
C ARG A 164 -15.05 -5.48 -5.41
N MET A 165 -13.87 -5.16 -4.89
CA MET A 165 -12.96 -6.13 -4.27
C MET A 165 -13.62 -6.85 -3.09
N LYS A 166 -14.40 -6.15 -2.26
CA LYS A 166 -15.19 -6.78 -1.20
C LYS A 166 -16.24 -7.77 -1.74
N ARG A 167 -16.96 -7.41 -2.81
CA ARG A 167 -17.93 -8.33 -3.44
C ARG A 167 -17.26 -9.55 -4.06
N GLU A 168 -16.02 -9.41 -4.53
CA GLU A 168 -15.19 -10.51 -5.01
C GLU A 168 -14.67 -11.41 -3.86
N GLY A 169 -14.90 -11.03 -2.61
CA GLY A 169 -14.52 -11.77 -1.42
C GLY A 169 -13.20 -11.32 -0.78
N ASN A 170 -12.56 -10.28 -1.31
CA ASN A 170 -11.29 -9.77 -0.79
C ASN A 170 -11.48 -8.89 0.44
N LYS A 171 -10.48 -8.87 1.30
CA LYS A 171 -10.33 -7.86 2.36
C LYS A 171 -9.78 -6.58 1.75
N VAL A 172 -10.29 -5.42 2.19
CA VAL A 172 -9.76 -4.10 1.87
C VAL A 172 -9.71 -3.26 3.13
N PRO A 173 -8.82 -2.25 3.21
CA PRO A 173 -8.84 -1.29 4.30
C PRO A 173 -10.17 -0.52 4.37
N GLN A 174 -10.49 0.06 5.51
CA GLN A 174 -11.54 1.08 5.64
C GLN A 174 -10.92 2.46 5.41
N PHE A 175 -11.72 3.55 5.42
CA PHE A 175 -11.18 4.90 5.27
C PHE A 175 -11.67 5.87 6.34
N CYS A 176 -10.87 6.89 6.60
CA CYS A 176 -11.25 8.14 7.24
C CYS A 176 -10.55 9.31 6.50
N PHE A 177 -10.91 10.54 6.81
CA PHE A 177 -10.30 11.73 6.22
C PHE A 177 -9.50 12.51 7.25
N TRP A 178 -8.47 13.21 6.75
CA TRP A 178 -7.77 14.22 7.52
C TRP A 178 -7.88 15.58 6.86
N ALA A 179 -8.61 16.50 7.50
CA ALA A 179 -8.84 17.89 7.08
C ALA A 179 -7.97 18.83 7.92
N PHE A 180 -7.14 19.64 7.27
CA PHE A 180 -6.14 20.42 7.99
C PHE A 180 -6.22 21.94 7.72
N ASN A 181 -6.16 22.38 6.47
CA ASN A 181 -5.93 23.77 6.12
C ASN A 181 -7.16 24.68 6.18
N GLY A 182 -6.87 25.94 6.38
CA GLY A 182 -7.67 27.15 6.21
C GLY A 182 -9.15 27.08 6.61
N ASN A 183 -9.97 26.54 5.76
CA ASN A 183 -11.40 26.39 5.93
C ASN A 183 -11.80 24.97 6.39
N VAL A 184 -11.13 24.44 7.40
CA VAL A 184 -11.38 23.10 7.93
C VAL A 184 -12.87 22.83 8.16
N ILE A 185 -13.60 23.80 8.69
CA ILE A 185 -15.05 23.68 8.95
C ILE A 185 -15.81 23.41 7.66
N THR A 186 -15.51 24.13 6.58
CA THR A 186 -16.14 23.92 5.27
C THR A 186 -15.78 22.57 4.69
N VAL A 187 -14.51 22.19 4.75
CA VAL A 187 -14.06 20.87 4.26
C VAL A 187 -14.79 19.74 4.98
N VAL A 188 -14.82 19.80 6.30
CA VAL A 188 -15.49 18.80 7.15
C VAL A 188 -16.99 18.74 6.87
N GLN A 189 -17.64 19.87 6.66
CA GLN A 189 -19.05 19.94 6.29
C GLN A 189 -19.30 19.24 4.94
N ARG A 190 -18.53 19.59 3.91
CA ARG A 190 -18.69 19.01 2.58
C ARG A 190 -18.46 17.51 2.60
N LEU A 191 -17.47 17.03 3.38
CA LEU A 191 -17.27 15.59 3.61
C LEU A 191 -18.48 14.96 4.30
N TYR A 192 -18.99 15.60 5.34
CA TYR A 192 -20.16 15.11 6.05
C TYR A 192 -21.39 15.02 5.14
N GLU A 193 -21.72 16.06 4.39
CA GLU A 193 -22.87 16.10 3.49
C GLU A 193 -22.71 15.19 2.28
N GLY A 194 -21.52 15.15 1.68
CA GLY A 194 -21.25 14.38 0.44
C GLY A 194 -21.12 12.88 0.65
N VAL A 195 -20.55 12.45 1.77
CA VAL A 195 -20.26 11.04 2.05
C VAL A 195 -21.12 10.51 3.19
N TYR A 196 -20.99 11.10 4.36
CA TYR A 196 -21.50 10.49 5.59
C TYR A 196 -23.02 10.64 5.76
N LYS A 197 -23.55 11.83 5.56
CA LYS A 197 -25.00 12.10 5.68
C LYS A 197 -25.81 11.32 4.64
N THR A 198 -25.25 11.12 3.47
CA THR A 198 -25.86 10.33 2.38
C THR A 198 -25.78 8.81 2.60
N GLY A 199 -24.93 8.39 3.52
CA GLY A 199 -24.65 6.96 3.75
C GLY A 199 -23.83 6.29 2.64
N LYS A 200 -23.22 7.05 1.72
CA LYS A 200 -22.38 6.49 0.67
C LYS A 200 -21.21 5.71 1.27
N TYR A 201 -20.96 4.52 0.73
CA TYR A 201 -19.81 3.67 1.13
C TYR A 201 -19.72 3.36 2.63
N LYS A 202 -20.86 3.30 3.32
CA LYS A 202 -20.95 3.12 4.78
C LYS A 202 -20.13 1.94 5.30
N ASP A 203 -20.08 0.84 4.55
CA ASP A 203 -19.34 -0.37 4.91
C ASP A 203 -17.82 -0.21 4.82
N LEU A 204 -17.34 0.90 4.24
CA LEU A 204 -15.92 1.27 4.16
C LEU A 204 -15.53 2.32 5.20
N TRP A 205 -16.47 2.92 5.96
CA TRP A 205 -16.12 3.92 6.96
C TRP A 205 -15.37 3.30 8.12
N PHE A 206 -14.25 3.88 8.48
CA PHE A 206 -13.55 3.44 9.66
C PHE A 206 -14.20 3.99 10.93
N MET A 207 -14.55 3.07 11.83
CA MET A 207 -15.24 3.39 13.08
C MET A 207 -14.23 3.39 14.24
N TRP A 208 -14.15 4.51 14.96
CA TRP A 208 -13.34 4.66 16.17
C TRP A 208 -14.22 5.08 17.35
N ASN A 209 -14.15 4.34 18.44
CA ASN A 209 -15.01 4.57 19.61
C ASN A 209 -16.52 4.65 19.27
N GLY A 210 -16.97 3.81 18.33
CA GLY A 210 -18.37 3.66 17.95
C GLY A 210 -18.92 4.70 16.96
N LYS A 211 -18.09 5.62 16.46
CA LYS A 211 -18.45 6.61 15.46
C LYS A 211 -17.42 6.65 14.33
N PRO A 212 -17.74 7.18 13.13
CA PRO A 212 -16.74 7.41 12.10
C PRO A 212 -15.61 8.29 12.63
N LEU A 213 -14.36 7.93 12.32
CA LEU A 213 -13.20 8.75 12.67
C LEU A 213 -13.06 9.90 11.69
N LEU A 214 -12.79 11.09 12.20
CA LEU A 214 -12.36 12.24 11.43
C LEU A 214 -11.16 12.89 12.12
N LEU A 215 -10.07 13.01 11.37
CA LEU A 215 -8.89 13.76 11.79
C LEU A 215 -9.01 15.19 11.29
N TYR A 216 -8.69 16.16 12.13
CA TYR A 216 -8.86 17.56 11.75
C TYR A 216 -7.86 18.44 12.48
N ASN A 217 -7.74 19.69 12.04
CA ASN A 217 -6.97 20.70 12.73
C ASN A 217 -7.93 21.64 13.49
N ALA A 218 -7.97 21.51 14.79
CA ALA A 218 -8.80 22.36 15.65
C ALA A 218 -8.19 23.74 15.94
N THR A 219 -6.89 23.90 15.69
CA THR A 219 -6.09 25.07 16.11
C THR A 219 -6.39 26.36 15.34
N PRO A 220 -6.63 26.33 14.02
CA PRO A 220 -6.93 27.56 13.25
C PRO A 220 -8.24 28.26 13.64
N ASN A 221 -9.08 27.60 14.42
CA ASN A 221 -10.38 28.13 14.86
C ASN A 221 -10.30 28.91 16.18
N VAL A 222 -9.12 29.04 16.75
CA VAL A 222 -8.88 29.80 17.99
C VAL A 222 -8.05 31.02 17.63
N ASP A 223 -8.60 32.22 17.86
CA ASP A 223 -7.80 33.43 17.74
C ASP A 223 -6.71 33.47 18.84
N ALA A 224 -5.75 34.38 18.69
CA ALA A 224 -4.66 34.55 19.65
C ALA A 224 -5.13 34.81 21.10
N ASN A 225 -6.41 35.08 21.33
CA ASN A 225 -7.04 35.33 22.61
C ASN A 225 -7.95 34.18 23.07
N GLY A 226 -8.00 33.07 22.34
CA GLY A 226 -8.85 31.93 22.69
C GLY A 226 -10.33 32.11 22.38
N GLY A 227 -10.71 33.14 21.67
CA GLY A 227 -12.08 33.39 21.18
C GLY A 227 -12.34 32.63 19.88
N GLY A 228 -13.53 32.08 19.71
CA GLY A 228 -13.94 31.46 18.45
C GLY A 228 -13.93 32.48 17.31
N VAL A 229 -13.07 32.33 16.33
CA VAL A 229 -13.04 33.13 15.12
C VAL A 229 -14.29 32.81 14.30
N LYS A 230 -15.11 33.85 14.03
CA LYS A 230 -16.16 33.75 13.02
C LYS A 230 -15.45 33.70 11.65
N HIS A 231 -15.34 32.53 11.08
CA HIS A 231 -14.81 32.40 9.73
C HIS A 231 -15.80 32.98 8.73
N GLU A 232 -15.42 34.09 8.08
CA GLU A 232 -16.18 34.57 6.94
C GLU A 232 -16.10 33.55 5.79
N ASN A 233 -17.24 33.31 5.19
CA ASN A 233 -17.31 32.44 4.01
C ASN A 233 -16.67 33.18 2.81
N PRO A 234 -15.57 32.71 2.24
CA PRO A 234 -14.93 33.39 1.11
C PRO A 234 -15.81 33.40 -0.15
N ASN A 235 -16.80 32.53 -0.21
CA ASN A 235 -17.75 32.45 -1.32
C ASN A 235 -19.03 33.29 -1.03
N TYR A 236 -19.11 33.95 0.13
CA TYR A 236 -20.32 34.72 0.49
C TYR A 236 -20.64 35.75 -0.60
N ASP A 237 -21.85 35.64 -1.13
CA ASP A 237 -22.43 36.57 -2.06
C ASP A 237 -23.78 37.07 -1.50
N ALA A 238 -23.85 38.34 -1.17
CA ALA A 238 -25.08 38.95 -0.64
C ALA A 238 -26.23 38.85 -1.66
N GLU A 239 -25.95 38.85 -2.96
CA GLU A 239 -26.98 38.74 -3.98
C GLU A 239 -27.52 37.29 -4.09
N ALA A 240 -26.74 36.28 -3.72
CA ALA A 240 -27.22 34.90 -3.65
C ALA A 240 -28.36 34.73 -2.62
N VAL A 241 -28.42 35.61 -1.63
CA VAL A 241 -29.51 35.62 -0.59
C VAL A 241 -30.81 36.17 -1.14
N THR A 242 -30.74 37.23 -1.96
CA THR A 242 -31.91 38.08 -2.29
C THR A 242 -32.29 38.13 -3.73
N ASN A 243 -31.40 37.75 -4.67
CA ASN A 243 -31.60 37.88 -6.10
C ASN A 243 -31.88 36.52 -6.76
N PRO A 244 -33.15 36.22 -7.16
CA PRO A 244 -33.50 34.97 -7.79
C PRO A 244 -32.81 34.74 -9.16
N ALA A 245 -32.21 35.78 -9.77
CA ALA A 245 -31.45 35.67 -11.01
C ALA A 245 -29.98 35.29 -10.78
N ASN A 246 -29.50 35.28 -9.52
CA ASN A 246 -28.16 34.87 -9.18
C ASN A 246 -28.04 33.35 -9.37
N PRO A 247 -27.00 32.84 -10.08
CA PRO A 247 -26.81 31.40 -10.28
C PRO A 247 -26.67 30.59 -8.97
N HIS A 248 -26.34 31.28 -7.86
CA HIS A 248 -26.21 30.68 -6.55
C HIS A 248 -27.33 31.08 -5.59
N TYR A 249 -28.49 31.50 -6.13
CA TYR A 249 -29.64 31.93 -5.33
C TYR A 249 -30.06 30.85 -4.32
N GLN A 250 -30.07 31.21 -3.04
CA GLN A 250 -30.35 30.32 -1.91
C GLN A 250 -29.41 29.12 -1.75
N ASP A 251 -28.28 29.10 -2.44
CA ASP A 251 -27.24 28.11 -2.20
C ASP A 251 -26.56 28.41 -0.84
N PRO A 252 -26.61 27.47 0.13
CA PRO A 252 -26.02 27.68 1.46
C PRO A 252 -24.54 28.04 1.42
N ASP A 253 -23.79 27.55 0.41
CA ASP A 253 -22.37 27.83 0.27
C ASP A 253 -22.08 29.30 -0.12
N TYR A 254 -23.08 30.00 -0.62
CA TYR A 254 -22.97 31.44 -1.02
C TYR A 254 -23.83 32.38 -0.18
N CYS A 255 -24.90 31.86 0.42
CA CYS A 255 -25.83 32.66 1.21
C CYS A 255 -25.38 32.98 2.64
N ASN A 256 -24.54 32.11 3.19
CA ASN A 256 -24.12 32.24 4.58
C ASN A 256 -22.84 33.07 4.69
N ARG A 257 -22.94 34.26 5.24
CA ARG A 257 -21.77 35.14 5.46
C ARG A 257 -20.73 34.53 6.38
N TYR A 258 -21.20 33.75 7.35
CA TYR A 258 -20.34 33.00 8.26
C TYR A 258 -20.72 31.53 8.18
N TYR A 259 -19.75 30.67 8.23
CA TYR A 259 -20.04 29.26 8.32
C TYR A 259 -20.93 28.98 9.53
N ALA A 260 -22.04 28.29 9.30
CA ALA A 260 -22.92 27.82 10.35
C ALA A 260 -22.13 27.03 11.39
N ASP A 261 -22.59 27.00 12.64
CA ASP A 261 -21.96 26.20 13.68
C ASP A 261 -22.27 24.71 13.48
N TYR A 262 -21.64 24.12 12.47
CA TYR A 262 -21.65 22.68 12.21
C TYR A 262 -21.02 21.89 13.33
N THR A 263 -20.35 22.57 14.23
CA THR A 263 -19.58 21.97 15.29
C THR A 263 -20.40 21.03 16.14
N LYS A 264 -21.68 21.31 16.37
CA LYS A 264 -22.53 20.45 17.18
C LYS A 264 -22.90 19.15 16.45
N GLU A 265 -23.35 19.22 15.21
CA GLU A 265 -23.72 18.02 14.42
C GLU A 265 -22.51 17.16 14.14
N VAL A 266 -21.42 17.76 13.66
CA VAL A 266 -20.13 17.08 13.39
C VAL A 266 -19.56 16.45 14.66
N LYS A 267 -19.48 17.19 15.77
CA LYS A 267 -19.01 16.64 17.05
C LYS A 267 -19.87 15.50 17.58
N THR A 268 -21.15 15.51 17.26
CA THR A 268 -22.06 14.44 17.66
C THR A 268 -21.89 13.22 16.78
N PHE A 269 -21.66 13.39 15.48
CA PHE A 269 -21.59 12.31 14.49
C PHE A 269 -20.23 11.60 14.50
N PHE A 270 -19.13 12.34 14.53
CA PHE A 270 -17.78 11.81 14.44
C PHE A 270 -17.13 11.54 15.81
N THR A 271 -16.18 10.61 15.81
CA THR A 271 -15.06 10.66 16.75
C THR A 271 -14.00 11.56 16.15
N LEU A 272 -13.72 12.67 16.81
CA LEU A 272 -12.77 13.68 16.36
C LEU A 272 -11.42 13.49 17.06
N ARG A 273 -10.35 13.57 16.29
CA ARG A 273 -8.98 13.70 16.80
C ARG A 273 -8.29 14.84 16.10
N ASN A 274 -7.72 15.73 16.88
CA ASN A 274 -6.86 16.76 16.35
C ASN A 274 -5.57 16.13 15.85
N MET A 275 -5.07 16.54 14.68
CA MET A 275 -3.88 15.94 14.09
C MET A 275 -2.93 16.99 13.57
N TRP A 276 -1.64 16.85 13.92
CA TRP A 276 -0.57 17.75 13.53
C TRP A 276 0.80 17.06 13.55
N TRP A 277 1.86 17.81 13.20
CA TRP A 277 3.25 17.37 13.16
C TRP A 277 3.89 17.05 14.52
N GLY A 278 3.13 16.91 15.58
CA GLY A 278 3.63 16.58 16.91
C GLY A 278 4.17 17.75 17.72
N TYR A 279 4.53 18.89 17.12
CA TYR A 279 5.01 20.08 17.83
C TYR A 279 4.61 21.39 17.12
N TYR A 280 4.09 22.32 17.87
CA TYR A 280 3.81 23.68 17.42
C TYR A 280 4.86 24.64 17.92
N GLU A 281 5.94 24.81 17.17
CA GLU A 281 7.00 25.74 17.57
C GLU A 281 6.51 27.18 17.65
N TRP A 282 5.67 27.61 16.69
CA TRP A 282 5.09 28.95 16.69
C TRP A 282 4.10 29.23 17.84
N ALA A 283 3.49 28.21 18.39
CA ALA A 283 2.58 28.32 19.52
C ALA A 283 3.26 28.06 20.87
N GLY A 284 4.56 27.70 20.84
CA GLY A 284 5.31 27.34 22.05
C GLY A 284 4.75 26.11 22.78
N ALA A 285 3.93 25.31 22.10
CA ALA A 285 3.20 24.20 22.68
C ALA A 285 3.69 22.86 22.09
N ARG A 286 4.04 21.96 22.97
CA ARG A 286 4.24 20.55 22.60
C ARG A 286 2.89 19.91 22.33
N PHE A 287 2.75 19.30 21.16
CA PHE A 287 1.54 18.63 20.70
C PHE A 287 1.59 17.13 20.96
N VAL A 288 2.75 16.53 20.69
CA VAL A 288 3.00 15.11 20.86
C VAL A 288 2.81 14.66 22.31
N GLY A 289 2.22 13.50 22.49
CA GLY A 289 1.99 12.91 23.81
C GLY A 289 0.87 13.54 24.63
N THR A 290 0.02 14.39 24.02
CA THR A 290 -1.10 15.06 24.70
C THR A 290 -2.44 14.39 24.40
N GLU A 291 -3.48 14.74 25.16
CA GLU A 291 -4.82 14.17 25.05
C GLU A 291 -5.50 14.56 23.75
N ASP A 292 -6.06 13.57 23.03
CA ASP A 292 -6.83 13.72 21.79
C ASP A 292 -6.09 14.40 20.62
N ASN A 293 -4.76 14.52 20.72
CA ASN A 293 -3.90 15.12 19.71
C ASN A 293 -3.01 14.04 19.08
N TRP A 294 -3.36 13.62 17.88
CA TRP A 294 -2.59 12.66 17.10
C TRP A 294 -1.45 13.34 16.34
N SER A 295 -0.40 12.61 16.06
CA SER A 295 0.76 13.09 15.33
C SER A 295 0.76 12.60 13.89
N PHE A 296 1.06 13.51 12.95
CA PHE A 296 1.34 13.15 11.56
C PHE A 296 2.81 12.75 11.37
N GLY A 297 3.66 13.19 12.26
CA GLY A 297 5.09 12.99 12.31
C GLY A 297 5.67 13.91 13.39
N TYR A 298 6.98 13.99 13.47
CA TYR A 298 7.63 14.77 14.52
C TYR A 298 8.36 15.98 13.93
N GLN A 299 7.75 17.16 14.06
CA GLN A 299 8.39 18.44 13.74
C GLN A 299 9.30 18.91 14.88
N MET A 300 10.10 18.02 15.39
CA MET A 300 11.05 18.26 16.47
C MET A 300 12.43 17.90 15.97
N ASP A 301 13.48 18.60 16.44
CA ASP A 301 14.82 18.12 16.16
C ASP A 301 15.08 16.77 16.86
N ASP A 302 16.08 16.05 16.40
CA ASP A 302 16.33 14.69 16.90
C ASP A 302 16.71 14.65 18.36
N ALA A 303 17.35 15.69 18.87
CA ALA A 303 17.67 15.79 20.29
C ALA A 303 16.38 15.91 21.12
N GLN A 304 15.38 16.70 20.63
CA GLN A 304 14.08 16.81 21.28
C GLN A 304 13.32 15.48 21.23
N VAL A 305 13.33 14.78 20.09
CA VAL A 305 12.70 13.45 19.98
C VAL A 305 13.41 12.42 20.85
N ALA A 306 14.75 12.41 20.84
CA ALA A 306 15.54 11.47 21.62
C ALA A 306 15.45 11.69 23.15
N ALA A 307 15.08 12.89 23.58
CA ALA A 307 14.88 13.22 24.99
C ALA A 307 13.55 12.66 25.55
N LEU A 308 12.65 12.18 24.71
CA LEU A 308 11.33 11.67 25.09
C LEU A 308 11.32 10.14 25.04
N SER A 309 10.67 9.53 26.00
CA SER A 309 10.38 8.09 25.93
C SER A 309 9.34 7.81 24.84
N PRO A 310 9.25 6.58 24.33
CA PRO A 310 8.20 6.20 23.37
C PRO A 310 6.78 6.50 23.88
N GLU A 311 6.53 6.31 25.17
CA GLU A 311 5.24 6.58 25.80
C GLU A 311 4.93 8.09 25.89
N GLU A 312 5.97 8.93 25.96
CA GLU A 312 5.82 10.39 25.90
C GLU A 312 5.61 10.91 24.49
N LEU A 313 6.05 10.17 23.48
CA LEU A 313 5.81 10.48 22.06
C LEU A 313 4.40 10.05 21.62
N ALA A 314 3.82 9.03 22.23
CA ALA A 314 2.50 8.53 21.90
C ALA A 314 1.39 9.50 22.34
N SER A 315 0.46 9.79 21.44
CA SER A 315 -0.76 10.54 21.74
C SER A 315 -1.67 9.75 22.67
N LYS A 316 -2.48 10.44 23.46
CA LYS A 316 -3.27 9.82 24.54
C LYS A 316 -4.76 10.09 24.37
N HIS A 317 -5.56 9.16 24.87
CA HIS A 317 -6.99 9.35 25.09
C HIS A 317 -7.35 8.78 26.46
N ARG A 318 -7.85 9.65 27.37
CA ARG A 318 -8.16 9.29 28.77
C ARG A 318 -6.99 8.59 29.46
N GLY A 319 -5.78 9.11 29.22
CA GLY A 319 -4.54 8.59 29.78
C GLY A 319 -4.00 7.30 29.15
N ARG A 320 -4.70 6.71 28.17
CA ARG A 320 -4.21 5.54 27.39
C ARG A 320 -3.41 5.99 26.19
N LEU A 321 -2.39 5.23 25.82
CA LEU A 321 -1.61 5.47 24.61
C LEU A 321 -2.47 5.11 23.39
N GLU A 322 -2.96 6.13 22.69
CA GLU A 322 -3.92 5.93 21.62
C GLU A 322 -3.26 5.86 20.25
N GLU A 323 -2.33 6.78 19.93
CA GLU A 323 -1.74 6.83 18.59
C GLU A 323 -0.23 7.06 18.66
N PHE A 324 0.49 6.51 17.67
CA PHE A 324 1.91 6.75 17.43
C PHE A 324 2.18 6.85 15.93
N ALA A 325 2.83 7.95 15.51
CA ALA A 325 3.21 8.17 14.11
C ALA A 325 4.55 7.52 13.77
N VAL A 326 4.60 6.84 12.64
CA VAL A 326 5.80 6.25 12.05
C VAL A 326 5.94 6.71 10.61
N THR A 327 7.09 7.26 10.26
CA THR A 327 7.39 7.74 8.91
C THR A 327 8.77 7.27 8.45
N PRO A 328 8.95 6.95 7.15
CA PRO A 328 10.26 6.58 6.61
C PRO A 328 11.29 7.69 6.69
N ALA A 329 10.86 8.95 6.61
CA ALA A 329 11.74 10.10 6.66
C ALA A 329 11.23 11.14 7.66
N GLN A 330 12.17 11.85 8.27
CA GLN A 330 11.86 12.89 9.23
C GLN A 330 11.34 14.14 8.54
N HIS A 331 10.25 14.72 9.04
CA HIS A 331 9.75 16.00 8.56
C HIS A 331 10.67 17.16 8.97
N PRO A 332 10.70 18.28 8.23
CA PRO A 332 11.90 19.08 8.03
C PRO A 332 12.46 19.66 9.32
N ILE A 333 13.69 19.30 9.62
CA ILE A 333 14.50 19.95 10.65
C ILE A 333 15.42 20.99 10.01
N SER A 334 16.16 20.59 8.99
CA SER A 334 17.08 21.47 8.25
C SER A 334 16.89 21.36 6.75
N VAL A 335 16.83 20.15 6.24
CA VAL A 335 16.45 19.82 4.87
C VAL A 335 15.30 18.83 4.98
N VAL A 336 14.34 18.94 4.09
CA VAL A 336 13.10 18.15 4.15
C VAL A 336 13.38 16.66 4.19
N GLY A 337 12.67 15.99 5.07
CA GLY A 337 12.47 14.56 4.99
C GLY A 337 13.69 13.70 5.24
N LYS A 338 14.59 14.03 6.16
CA LYS A 338 15.70 13.15 6.52
C LYS A 338 15.20 11.75 6.90
N SER A 339 15.87 10.74 6.37
CA SER A 339 15.52 9.35 6.59
C SER A 339 16.18 8.71 7.82
N TRP A 340 16.95 9.45 8.61
CA TRP A 340 17.52 9.01 9.88
C TRP A 340 17.70 10.13 10.90
N ARG A 341 17.92 9.75 12.15
CA ARG A 341 18.04 10.68 13.27
C ARG A 341 19.33 11.47 13.25
N MET A 342 19.29 12.72 13.77
CA MET A 342 20.45 13.58 13.97
C MET A 342 21.12 13.38 15.34
N ASN A 343 21.16 12.18 15.88
CA ASN A 343 21.84 11.85 17.13
C ASN A 343 22.88 10.75 16.93
N THR A 344 23.34 10.13 18.00
CA THR A 344 24.49 9.19 18.02
C THR A 344 24.45 8.02 17.04
N ARG A 345 23.33 7.76 16.38
CA ARG A 345 23.17 6.69 15.38
C ARG A 345 23.17 7.22 13.95
N GLU A 346 23.21 8.54 13.77
CA GLU A 346 23.10 9.11 12.45
C GLU A 346 24.38 8.97 11.62
N PRO A 347 24.23 8.75 10.32
CA PRO A 347 25.32 8.94 9.43
C PRO A 347 25.70 10.43 9.41
N LYS A 348 26.97 10.69 9.35
CA LYS A 348 27.48 12.02 9.12
C LYS A 348 27.06 12.47 7.73
N LEU A 349 26.50 13.66 7.63
CA LEU A 349 26.12 14.26 6.35
C LEU A 349 27.30 15.08 5.79
N ASN A 350 27.48 15.02 4.48
CA ASN A 350 28.42 15.89 3.78
C ASN A 350 27.84 17.30 3.62
N GLU A 351 28.58 18.21 2.97
CA GLU A 351 28.17 19.60 2.74
C GLU A 351 26.87 19.77 1.96
N PHE A 352 26.41 18.71 1.26
CA PHE A 352 25.12 18.66 0.56
C PHE A 352 24.04 17.98 1.36
N ASP A 353 24.24 17.71 2.66
CA ASP A 353 23.33 16.92 3.48
C ASP A 353 23.11 15.50 2.94
N LEU A 354 24.00 15.00 2.13
CA LEU A 354 23.94 13.62 1.63
C LEU A 354 24.61 12.68 2.63
N PRO A 355 24.07 11.45 2.78
CA PRO A 355 24.63 10.49 3.72
C PRO A 355 26.07 10.09 3.33
N GLU A 356 26.90 9.94 4.34
CA GLU A 356 28.17 9.24 4.23
C GLU A 356 27.98 7.74 4.49
N PRO A 357 29.02 6.89 4.22
CA PRO A 357 28.93 5.46 4.52
C PRO A 357 28.48 5.21 5.95
N THR A 358 27.43 4.41 6.12
CA THR A 358 26.75 4.18 7.39
C THR A 358 26.73 2.70 7.74
N PHE A 359 26.96 2.39 9.01
CA PHE A 359 26.82 1.04 9.54
C PHE A 359 25.33 0.73 9.78
N VAL A 360 24.84 -0.32 9.15
CA VAL A 360 23.48 -0.81 9.30
C VAL A 360 23.47 -1.98 10.31
N PRO A 361 22.98 -1.78 11.54
CA PRO A 361 23.15 -2.74 12.63
C PRO A 361 22.58 -4.12 12.36
N TRP A 362 21.38 -4.20 11.80
CA TRP A 362 20.70 -5.49 11.53
C TRP A 362 21.33 -6.30 10.38
N MET A 363 22.17 -5.66 9.55
CA MET A 363 22.93 -6.33 8.50
C MET A 363 24.38 -6.58 8.91
N ASN A 364 24.82 -6.00 10.00
CA ASN A 364 26.24 -5.96 10.42
C ASN A 364 27.15 -5.54 9.28
N LYS A 365 26.77 -4.50 8.55
CA LYS A 365 27.46 -4.04 7.31
C LYS A 365 27.45 -2.52 7.21
N THR A 366 28.56 -1.97 6.75
CA THR A 366 28.62 -0.57 6.31
C THR A 366 28.20 -0.44 4.85
N VAL A 367 27.31 0.48 4.56
CA VAL A 367 26.76 0.78 3.23
C VAL A 367 27.07 2.21 2.83
N VAL A 368 27.23 2.46 1.52
CA VAL A 368 27.57 3.79 0.99
C VAL A 368 26.31 4.62 0.72
N SER A 369 25.23 4.01 0.33
CA SER A 369 23.95 4.67 0.06
C SER A 369 22.87 4.06 0.94
N PRO A 370 22.73 4.54 2.19
CA PRO A 370 21.81 3.94 3.17
C PRO A 370 20.33 4.28 2.96
N GLU A 371 20.01 5.16 2.04
CA GLU A 371 18.66 5.67 1.79
C GLU A 371 17.62 4.59 1.45
N GLY A 372 18.05 3.46 0.90
CA GLY A 372 17.16 2.33 0.60
C GLY A 372 16.94 1.36 1.77
N TYR A 373 17.58 1.60 2.92
CA TYR A 373 17.61 0.65 4.04
C TYR A 373 16.57 0.95 5.13
N GLY A 374 15.96 2.16 5.13
CA GLY A 374 14.93 2.52 6.10
C GLY A 374 15.43 2.54 7.55
N ILE A 375 16.60 3.14 7.82
CA ILE A 375 17.21 3.18 9.16
C ILE A 375 16.33 4.00 10.10
N TYR A 376 15.97 5.22 9.70
CA TYR A 376 15.07 6.07 10.49
C TYR A 376 13.69 5.42 10.65
N PHE A 377 13.17 4.79 9.60
CA PHE A 377 11.89 4.07 9.61
C PHE A 377 11.89 2.96 10.66
N GLN A 378 12.98 2.20 10.76
CA GLN A 378 13.11 1.17 11.78
C GLN A 378 13.18 1.75 13.20
N ASP A 379 13.93 2.84 13.40
CA ASP A 379 13.99 3.54 14.69
C ASP A 379 12.60 3.99 15.16
N ARG A 380 11.77 4.51 14.23
CA ARG A 380 10.40 4.92 14.56
C ARG A 380 9.50 3.73 14.88
N PHE A 381 9.63 2.64 14.12
CA PHE A 381 8.92 1.41 14.46
C PHE A 381 9.34 0.83 15.81
N ASP A 382 10.62 0.84 16.13
CA ASP A 382 11.10 0.31 17.41
C ASP A 382 10.51 1.10 18.58
N ASP A 383 10.37 2.42 18.46
CA ASP A 383 9.72 3.23 19.47
C ASP A 383 8.20 2.97 19.52
N ALA A 384 7.54 2.86 18.38
CA ALA A 384 6.12 2.52 18.32
C ALA A 384 5.82 1.14 18.92
N LEU A 385 6.68 0.15 18.68
CA LEU A 385 6.55 -1.19 19.26
C LEU A 385 6.75 -1.20 20.81
N LYS A 386 7.61 -0.31 21.33
CA LYS A 386 7.76 -0.13 22.78
C LYS A 386 6.56 0.56 23.39
N ALA A 387 6.05 1.63 22.75
CA ALA A 387 4.85 2.33 23.22
C ALA A 387 3.60 1.47 23.12
N ASP A 388 3.52 0.59 22.13
CA ASP A 388 2.37 -0.28 21.86
C ASP A 388 1.03 0.47 21.87
N PRO A 389 0.81 1.50 21.01
CA PRO A 389 -0.42 2.29 20.99
C PRO A 389 -1.62 1.46 20.54
N ASP A 390 -2.84 2.01 20.62
CA ASP A 390 -4.03 1.38 20.05
C ASP A 390 -4.11 1.57 18.52
N PHE A 391 -3.51 2.66 18.01
CA PHE A 391 -3.46 3.03 16.59
C PHE A 391 -2.03 3.36 16.17
N LEU A 392 -1.51 2.60 15.21
CA LEU A 392 -0.22 2.86 14.57
C LEU A 392 -0.48 3.62 13.28
N TYR A 393 -0.03 4.87 13.21
CA TYR A 393 -0.18 5.72 12.03
C TYR A 393 1.08 5.71 11.18
N LEU A 394 0.92 5.39 9.89
CA LEU A 394 2.03 5.33 8.93
C LEU A 394 1.92 6.51 7.95
N ASN A 395 3.00 7.22 7.77
CA ASN A 395 3.04 8.38 6.90
C ASN A 395 4.25 8.28 5.95
N ASP A 396 4.04 8.01 4.68
CA ASP A 396 2.81 7.79 3.94
C ASP A 396 2.91 6.59 2.96
N TRP A 397 1.82 6.31 2.21
CA TRP A 397 1.84 5.29 1.18
C TRP A 397 2.45 5.81 -0.13
N ASN A 398 1.87 6.85 -0.74
CA ASN A 398 2.07 7.19 -2.15
C ASN A 398 2.22 8.69 -2.45
N GLU A 399 2.87 9.47 -1.59
CA GLU A 399 3.11 10.89 -1.86
C GLU A 399 4.29 11.09 -2.83
N TRP A 400 4.09 10.78 -4.11
CA TRP A 400 5.13 10.82 -5.14
C TRP A 400 5.50 12.21 -5.62
N THR A 401 4.65 13.21 -5.36
CA THR A 401 4.83 14.58 -5.82
C THR A 401 4.65 15.57 -4.69
N ALA A 402 5.49 16.61 -4.65
CA ALA A 402 5.40 17.68 -3.65
C ALA A 402 5.84 19.03 -4.21
N GLY A 403 5.44 20.10 -3.53
CA GLY A 403 5.85 21.45 -3.88
C GLY A 403 7.26 21.78 -3.39
N LYS A 404 7.98 22.61 -4.15
CA LYS A 404 9.19 23.26 -3.70
C LYS A 404 8.85 24.56 -2.98
N TYR A 405 9.24 24.69 -1.72
CA TYR A 405 9.00 25.88 -0.91
C TYR A 405 10.26 26.73 -0.80
N THR A 406 10.09 28.05 -0.95
CA THR A 406 11.16 29.04 -0.77
C THR A 406 10.64 30.19 0.11
N SER A 407 11.44 30.61 1.10
CA SER A 407 11.21 31.82 1.89
C SER A 407 9.80 31.99 2.46
N GLY A 408 9.14 30.92 2.88
CA GLY A 408 7.79 30.95 3.48
C GLY A 408 6.67 31.32 2.53
N LYS A 409 6.92 31.36 1.22
CA LYS A 409 5.89 31.56 0.20
C LYS A 409 5.44 30.23 -0.39
N SER A 410 4.35 30.26 -1.15
CA SER A 410 3.85 29.12 -1.90
C SER A 410 4.92 28.45 -2.77
N PRO A 411 4.75 27.15 -3.15
CA PRO A 411 5.67 26.47 -4.04
C PRO A 411 6.04 27.31 -5.27
N GLY A 412 7.32 27.40 -5.60
CA GLY A 412 7.81 28.20 -6.74
C GLY A 412 7.91 29.70 -6.50
N GLY A 413 7.69 30.19 -5.28
CA GLY A 413 7.81 31.61 -4.96
C GLY A 413 9.27 32.10 -5.08
N ASP A 414 9.44 33.35 -5.55
CA ASP A 414 10.73 33.99 -5.86
C ASP A 414 11.31 34.79 -4.70
N ALA A 415 10.91 34.55 -3.48
CA ALA A 415 11.40 35.36 -2.38
C ALA A 415 12.81 34.96 -1.95
N ASP A 416 13.67 35.95 -1.82
CA ASP A 416 14.99 35.80 -1.22
C ASP A 416 14.88 35.56 0.30
N GLY A 417 15.76 34.69 0.80
CA GLY A 417 15.89 34.47 2.23
C GLY A 417 15.41 33.10 2.70
N PRO A 418 15.58 32.80 3.98
CA PRO A 418 15.24 31.51 4.55
C PRO A 418 13.74 31.25 4.53
N THR A 419 13.37 30.03 4.18
CA THR A 419 12.00 29.55 4.30
C THR A 419 11.58 29.42 5.77
N GLN A 420 10.33 29.77 6.07
CA GLN A 420 9.77 29.68 7.43
C GLN A 420 8.55 28.75 7.49
N PHE A 421 8.52 27.73 6.66
CA PHE A 421 7.45 26.74 6.71
C PHE A 421 7.54 25.92 8.01
N LEU A 422 6.43 25.72 8.67
CA LEU A 422 6.33 24.99 9.93
C LEU A 422 7.27 25.55 11.04
N GLY A 423 7.54 26.87 11.03
CA GLY A 423 8.40 27.53 12.03
C GLY A 423 9.91 27.35 11.79
N ARG A 424 10.34 26.67 10.74
CA ARG A 424 11.74 26.41 10.43
C ARG A 424 12.32 27.39 9.41
N LYS A 425 13.59 27.70 9.56
CA LYS A 425 14.34 28.56 8.63
C LYS A 425 15.26 27.72 7.78
N ASN A 426 14.88 27.55 6.53
CA ASN A 426 15.67 26.82 5.53
C ASN A 426 15.84 27.69 4.28
N PRO A 427 16.92 27.55 3.50
CA PRO A 427 17.09 28.26 2.24
C PRO A 427 15.96 27.93 1.26
N PHE A 428 15.59 26.68 1.15
CA PHE A 428 14.37 26.15 0.55
C PHE A 428 14.21 24.68 0.95
N TYR A 429 13.04 24.09 0.70
CA TYR A 429 12.82 22.66 0.89
C TYR A 429 11.64 22.18 0.05
N PHE A 430 11.60 20.88 -0.10
CA PHE A 430 10.41 20.15 -0.56
C PHE A 430 9.64 19.65 0.65
N VAL A 431 8.34 19.74 0.62
CA VAL A 431 7.51 19.02 1.57
C VAL A 431 7.41 17.61 1.03
N ASP A 432 7.78 16.62 1.87
CA ASP A 432 7.47 15.22 1.68
C ASP A 432 8.31 14.44 0.66
N GLN A 433 8.81 15.07 -0.41
CA GLN A 433 9.64 14.38 -1.39
C GLN A 433 10.84 15.20 -1.87
N TYR A 434 12.01 14.58 -1.81
CA TYR A 434 13.24 15.19 -2.30
C TYR A 434 14.14 14.19 -3.05
N ASN A 435 14.41 13.04 -2.46
CA ASN A 435 15.10 11.89 -3.04
C ASN A 435 14.78 10.65 -2.19
N SER A 436 15.32 9.49 -2.54
CA SER A 436 15.04 8.23 -1.85
C SER A 436 15.34 8.24 -0.35
N GLU A 437 16.23 9.10 0.10
CA GLU A 437 16.56 9.26 1.51
C GLU A 437 15.57 10.18 2.24
N PHE A 438 15.14 11.23 1.57
CA PHE A 438 14.27 12.26 2.12
C PHE A 438 12.83 12.09 1.66
N ASN A 439 12.41 10.87 1.49
CA ASN A 439 11.11 10.50 1.01
C ASN A 439 10.32 9.76 2.09
N ARG A 440 9.02 10.03 2.15
CA ARG A 440 8.12 9.34 3.08
C ARG A 440 7.30 8.24 2.44
N THR A 441 7.35 8.11 1.12
CA THR A 441 6.55 7.13 0.37
C THR A 441 7.01 5.70 0.63
N ILE A 442 6.08 4.83 0.99
CA ILE A 442 6.32 3.40 1.27
C ILE A 442 5.99 2.53 0.06
N GLU A 443 5.15 3.02 -0.86
CA GLU A 443 4.77 2.31 -2.09
C GLU A 443 6.02 1.89 -2.89
N PRO A 444 6.04 0.67 -3.47
CA PRO A 444 7.16 0.23 -4.29
C PRO A 444 7.45 1.13 -5.49
N MET A 445 8.75 1.25 -5.82
CA MET A 445 9.23 2.08 -6.92
C MET A 445 10.05 1.29 -7.94
N LYS A 446 10.21 1.84 -9.13
CA LYS A 446 11.17 1.37 -10.12
C LYS A 446 12.57 1.86 -9.75
N GLY A 447 13.52 0.93 -9.64
CA GLY A 447 14.87 1.28 -9.17
C GLY A 447 14.87 1.71 -7.69
N GLY A 448 15.86 2.50 -7.27
CA GLY A 448 15.96 3.02 -5.91
C GLY A 448 15.83 1.93 -4.83
N TYR A 449 14.94 2.12 -3.87
CA TYR A 449 14.69 1.14 -2.80
C TYR A 449 13.79 -0.04 -3.23
N THR A 450 13.25 -0.04 -4.45
CA THR A 450 12.33 -1.06 -4.97
C THR A 450 11.11 -1.26 -4.04
N ASP A 451 10.98 -2.42 -3.38
CA ASP A 451 9.93 -2.72 -2.41
C ASP A 451 10.44 -2.81 -0.96
N ASN A 452 11.64 -2.31 -0.68
CA ASN A 452 12.28 -2.46 0.64
C ASN A 452 11.48 -1.83 1.79
N TYR A 453 10.89 -0.64 1.59
CA TYR A 453 10.08 0.03 2.60
C TYR A 453 8.75 -0.70 2.82
N TYR A 454 8.11 -1.17 1.75
CA TYR A 454 6.92 -2.00 1.87
C TYR A 454 7.18 -3.26 2.69
N MET A 455 8.24 -4.00 2.36
CA MET A 455 8.61 -5.22 3.08
C MET A 455 8.96 -4.94 4.55
N GLN A 456 9.63 -3.82 4.84
CA GLN A 456 9.93 -3.38 6.20
C GLN A 456 8.66 -3.00 6.97
N MET A 457 7.72 -2.33 6.34
CA MET A 457 6.40 -2.04 6.91
C MET A 457 5.68 -3.34 7.31
N VAL A 458 5.61 -4.32 6.41
CA VAL A 458 4.98 -5.63 6.70
C VAL A 458 5.63 -6.32 7.89
N GLN A 459 6.98 -6.35 7.96
CA GLN A 459 7.71 -6.93 9.09
C GLN A 459 7.28 -6.32 10.42
N ASN A 460 7.21 -5.00 10.47
CA ASN A 460 6.92 -4.29 11.71
C ASN A 460 5.43 -4.31 12.08
N ILE A 461 4.52 -4.33 11.11
CA ILE A 461 3.09 -4.58 11.36
C ILE A 461 2.88 -5.96 11.98
N ARG A 462 3.60 -6.99 11.49
CA ARG A 462 3.56 -8.33 12.09
C ARG A 462 4.06 -8.33 13.54
N ARG A 463 5.14 -7.61 13.86
CA ARG A 463 5.62 -7.46 15.25
C ARG A 463 4.62 -6.70 16.11
N TYR A 464 3.94 -5.71 15.56
CA TYR A 464 2.92 -4.93 16.26
C TYR A 464 1.67 -5.76 16.57
N LYS A 465 1.12 -6.45 15.59
CA LYS A 465 -0.13 -7.22 15.72
C LYS A 465 0.06 -8.65 16.23
N GLY A 466 1.26 -9.22 16.10
CA GLY A 466 1.50 -10.66 16.17
C GLY A 466 1.04 -11.35 14.89
N VAL A 467 1.29 -12.65 14.77
CA VAL A 467 0.94 -13.46 13.60
C VAL A 467 0.37 -14.82 14.01
N ARG A 468 -0.41 -15.42 13.12
CA ARG A 468 -0.88 -16.79 13.27
C ARG A 468 0.24 -17.79 13.06
N PRO A 469 0.16 -19.00 13.65
CA PRO A 469 1.09 -20.07 13.35
C PRO A 469 0.94 -20.48 11.88
N ILE A 470 2.06 -20.80 11.23
CA ILE A 470 2.04 -21.39 9.90
C ILE A 470 1.28 -22.71 9.97
N PRO A 471 0.24 -22.93 9.15
CA PRO A 471 -0.57 -24.12 9.22
C PRO A 471 0.21 -25.37 8.79
N ARG A 472 -0.12 -26.52 9.40
CA ARG A 472 0.53 -27.78 9.08
C ARG A 472 -0.33 -28.63 8.15
N GLY A 473 0.32 -29.31 7.22
CA GLY A 473 -0.31 -30.25 6.32
C GLY A 473 -0.95 -31.42 7.04
N THR A 474 -2.06 -31.91 6.47
CA THR A 474 -2.72 -33.14 6.88
C THR A 474 -1.81 -34.37 6.76
N GLY A 475 -2.18 -35.47 7.36
CA GLY A 475 -1.41 -36.73 7.33
C GLY A 475 -1.10 -37.25 5.91
N ILE A 476 -0.53 -38.45 5.84
CA ILE A 476 -0.20 -39.11 4.57
C ILE A 476 -1.44 -39.29 3.71
N LYS A 477 -1.40 -38.80 2.47
CA LYS A 477 -2.46 -38.97 1.47
C LYS A 477 -1.83 -39.16 0.09
N SER A 478 -1.97 -40.32 -0.50
CA SER A 478 -1.57 -40.57 -1.90
C SER A 478 -2.66 -40.02 -2.82
N MET A 479 -2.24 -39.30 -3.84
CA MET A 479 -3.11 -38.73 -4.87
C MET A 479 -2.83 -39.44 -6.21
N HIS A 480 -3.88 -39.59 -7.00
CA HIS A 480 -3.78 -40.03 -8.39
C HIS A 480 -3.93 -38.79 -9.27
N ILE A 481 -2.95 -38.58 -10.16
CA ILE A 481 -2.94 -37.46 -11.10
C ILE A 481 -3.73 -37.85 -12.35
N ASP A 482 -5.04 -37.81 -12.28
CA ASP A 482 -5.96 -38.32 -13.31
C ASP A 482 -7.16 -37.39 -13.57
N GLY A 483 -7.17 -36.17 -12.99
CA GLY A 483 -8.24 -35.16 -13.15
C GLY A 483 -9.45 -35.41 -12.26
N ARG A 484 -9.37 -36.28 -11.27
CA ARG A 484 -10.36 -36.45 -10.23
C ARG A 484 -9.97 -35.60 -9.02
N PHE A 485 -10.64 -34.48 -8.86
CA PHE A 485 -10.28 -33.46 -7.86
C PHE A 485 -11.01 -33.61 -6.53
N GLU A 486 -11.97 -34.52 -6.41
CA GLU A 486 -12.72 -34.77 -5.19
C GLU A 486 -11.84 -35.10 -3.97
N PRO A 487 -10.77 -35.90 -4.10
CA PRO A 487 -9.87 -36.21 -2.98
C PRO A 487 -9.18 -34.99 -2.36
N TRP A 488 -9.04 -33.88 -3.13
CA TRP A 488 -8.44 -32.64 -2.65
C TRP A 488 -9.29 -31.89 -1.62
N GLN A 489 -10.59 -32.19 -1.52
CA GLN A 489 -11.47 -31.60 -0.51
C GLN A 489 -11.03 -31.94 0.92
N GLU A 490 -10.42 -33.11 1.14
CA GLU A 490 -9.93 -33.54 2.44
C GLU A 490 -8.54 -33.00 2.80
N ILE A 491 -7.86 -32.34 1.85
CA ILE A 491 -6.51 -31.83 2.04
C ILE A 491 -6.56 -30.43 2.68
N SER A 492 -5.77 -30.25 3.74
CA SER A 492 -5.51 -28.97 4.36
C SER A 492 -4.01 -28.79 4.67
N PRO A 493 -3.51 -27.56 4.80
CA PRO A 493 -4.24 -26.31 4.67
C PRO A 493 -4.65 -25.98 3.24
N SER A 494 -5.61 -25.07 3.11
CA SER A 494 -5.85 -24.32 1.89
C SER A 494 -4.99 -23.05 1.93
N PHE A 495 -4.28 -22.79 0.85
CA PHE A 495 -3.49 -21.59 0.63
C PHE A 495 -4.30 -20.70 -0.32
N TYR A 496 -4.83 -19.61 0.19
CA TYR A 496 -5.69 -18.70 -0.56
C TYR A 496 -4.89 -17.52 -1.12
N ASP A 497 -5.39 -16.98 -2.20
CA ASP A 497 -4.87 -15.77 -2.82
C ASP A 497 -5.98 -14.75 -3.13
N THR A 498 -5.57 -13.54 -3.51
CA THR A 498 -6.46 -12.44 -3.86
C THR A 498 -7.22 -12.75 -5.15
N ARG A 499 -8.53 -12.65 -5.12
CA ARG A 499 -9.37 -12.85 -6.30
C ARG A 499 -9.42 -11.58 -7.15
N GLY A 500 -9.22 -11.72 -8.47
CA GLY A 500 -9.40 -10.65 -9.44
C GLY A 500 -8.24 -9.65 -9.50
N ASP A 501 -7.05 -10.01 -9.03
CA ASP A 501 -5.84 -9.17 -9.12
C ASP A 501 -5.13 -9.29 -10.47
N THR A 502 -5.61 -10.14 -11.36
CA THR A 502 -5.26 -10.21 -12.78
C THR A 502 -5.96 -9.17 -13.65
N ALA A 503 -6.50 -8.11 -13.05
CA ALA A 503 -7.21 -7.05 -13.76
C ALA A 503 -6.35 -6.45 -14.88
N HIS A 504 -6.97 -6.18 -16.02
CA HIS A 504 -6.30 -5.49 -17.13
C HIS A 504 -6.20 -4.00 -16.85
N ARG A 505 -5.14 -3.38 -17.36
CA ARG A 505 -4.89 -1.96 -17.32
C ARG A 505 -4.97 -1.40 -18.73
N ASP A 506 -5.71 -0.32 -18.90
CA ASP A 506 -5.76 0.51 -20.12
C ASP A 506 -6.13 1.92 -19.67
N HIS A 507 -5.12 2.70 -19.21
CA HIS A 507 -5.33 3.99 -18.56
C HIS A 507 -4.23 4.99 -18.90
N ASN A 508 -4.62 6.25 -19.04
CA ASN A 508 -3.65 7.33 -19.21
C ASN A 508 -2.86 7.54 -17.90
N GLY A 509 -1.58 7.85 -18.06
CA GLY A 509 -0.72 8.37 -17.01
C GLY A 509 -0.37 9.82 -17.25
N TYR A 510 0.37 10.41 -16.33
CA TYR A 510 0.79 11.79 -16.43
C TYR A 510 1.69 12.04 -17.65
N GLY A 511 1.58 13.25 -18.22
CA GLY A 511 2.47 13.72 -19.30
C GLY A 511 2.25 13.04 -20.64
N GLY A 512 1.07 12.53 -20.91
CA GLY A 512 0.73 11.83 -22.15
C GLY A 512 1.18 10.37 -22.17
N ASN A 513 1.66 9.83 -21.04
CA ASN A 513 1.87 8.39 -20.93
C ASN A 513 0.55 7.63 -21.05
N HIS A 514 0.61 6.44 -21.59
CA HIS A 514 -0.51 5.53 -21.66
C HIS A 514 -0.06 4.13 -21.24
N TYR A 515 -0.70 3.59 -20.21
CA TYR A 515 -0.32 2.31 -19.64
C TYR A 515 -1.31 1.22 -20.02
N VAL A 516 -0.79 0.17 -20.65
CA VAL A 516 -1.55 -1.01 -21.03
C VAL A 516 -0.92 -2.25 -20.40
N ASN A 517 -1.73 -3.04 -19.70
CA ASN A 517 -1.33 -4.34 -19.20
C ASN A 517 -2.48 -5.34 -19.43
N THR A 518 -2.29 -6.25 -20.34
CA THR A 518 -3.24 -7.32 -20.68
C THR A 518 -2.67 -8.70 -20.37
N SER A 519 -1.66 -8.76 -19.51
CA SER A 519 -0.98 -10.00 -19.13
C SER A 519 -1.78 -10.89 -18.19
N GLY A 520 -2.78 -10.33 -17.51
CA GLY A 520 -3.62 -11.06 -16.55
C GLY A 520 -4.43 -12.17 -17.22
N ARG A 521 -4.25 -13.37 -16.73
CA ARG A 521 -5.00 -14.60 -17.08
C ARG A 521 -4.84 -15.59 -15.93
N ASN A 522 -5.66 -16.62 -15.85
CA ASN A 522 -5.54 -17.68 -14.84
C ASN A 522 -5.45 -17.13 -13.41
N ASP A 523 -6.40 -16.24 -13.04
CA ASP A 523 -6.53 -15.66 -11.69
C ASP A 523 -6.54 -16.77 -10.63
N ILE A 524 -5.42 -16.97 -9.95
CA ILE A 524 -5.16 -18.05 -9.00
C ILE A 524 -5.82 -17.69 -7.67
N VAL A 525 -6.68 -18.56 -7.15
CA VAL A 525 -7.45 -18.25 -5.94
C VAL A 525 -7.23 -19.23 -4.79
N LEU A 526 -6.68 -20.41 -5.09
CA LEU A 526 -6.49 -21.46 -4.10
C LEU A 526 -5.38 -22.42 -4.52
N SER A 527 -4.54 -22.80 -3.56
CA SER A 527 -3.62 -23.94 -3.71
C SER A 527 -3.69 -24.87 -2.51
N LYS A 528 -3.32 -26.14 -2.72
CA LYS A 528 -3.19 -27.16 -1.68
C LYS A 528 -1.98 -28.05 -1.95
N VAL A 529 -1.46 -28.65 -0.88
CA VAL A 529 -0.35 -29.60 -0.96
C VAL A 529 -0.70 -30.86 -0.20
N ALA A 530 -0.56 -32.01 -0.87
CA ALA A 530 -0.64 -33.33 -0.25
C ALA A 530 0.72 -34.03 -0.30
N VAL A 531 0.95 -34.96 0.62
CA VAL A 531 2.21 -35.70 0.69
C VAL A 531 1.96 -37.16 1.03
N ASP A 532 2.70 -38.05 0.36
CA ASP A 532 2.86 -39.44 0.77
C ASP A 532 4.33 -39.80 0.97
N ARG A 533 4.64 -41.09 1.14
CA ARG A 533 6.01 -41.55 1.38
C ARG A 533 6.94 -41.40 0.16
N LYS A 534 6.37 -41.24 -1.04
CA LYS A 534 7.13 -41.19 -2.30
C LYS A 534 7.05 -39.84 -2.99
N ASN A 535 5.89 -39.17 -2.88
CA ASN A 535 5.57 -37.99 -3.68
C ASN A 535 5.07 -36.84 -2.84
N ILE A 536 5.20 -35.64 -3.40
CA ILE A 536 4.49 -34.43 -3.04
C ILE A 536 3.57 -34.07 -4.20
N TYR A 537 2.34 -33.71 -3.87
CA TYR A 537 1.31 -33.37 -4.85
C TYR A 537 0.87 -31.93 -4.64
N PHE A 538 0.69 -31.22 -5.73
CA PHE A 538 0.22 -29.84 -5.72
C PHE A 538 -1.11 -29.74 -6.46
N TYR A 539 -1.98 -28.94 -5.93
CA TYR A 539 -3.25 -28.55 -6.50
C TYR A 539 -3.32 -27.03 -6.57
N VAL A 540 -3.86 -26.53 -7.66
CA VAL A 540 -4.15 -25.10 -7.84
C VAL A 540 -5.50 -24.93 -8.53
N GLU A 541 -6.23 -23.90 -8.12
CA GLU A 541 -7.52 -23.51 -8.66
C GLU A 541 -7.49 -22.04 -9.07
N THR A 542 -8.05 -21.74 -10.23
CA THR A 542 -8.22 -20.39 -10.77
C THR A 542 -9.69 -19.96 -10.71
N SER A 543 -9.95 -18.66 -10.75
CA SER A 543 -11.32 -18.12 -10.69
C SER A 543 -12.18 -18.46 -11.91
N ALA A 544 -11.53 -18.76 -13.05
CA ALA A 544 -12.14 -19.13 -14.33
C ALA A 544 -11.38 -20.34 -14.94
N PRO A 545 -11.91 -21.02 -15.97
CA PRO A 545 -11.21 -22.12 -16.61
C PRO A 545 -9.80 -21.76 -17.06
N LEU A 546 -8.83 -22.65 -16.79
CA LEU A 546 -7.42 -22.50 -17.14
C LEU A 546 -7.23 -22.29 -18.65
N SER A 547 -6.45 -21.30 -19.00
CA SER A 547 -6.04 -21.09 -20.39
C SER A 547 -5.19 -22.25 -20.89
N PRO A 548 -5.19 -22.59 -22.18
CA PRO A 548 -4.26 -23.57 -22.74
C PRO A 548 -2.80 -23.12 -22.55
N TYR A 549 -1.89 -24.09 -22.48
CA TYR A 549 -0.46 -23.81 -22.52
C TYR A 549 -0.08 -23.12 -23.85
N THR A 550 0.44 -21.92 -23.77
CA THR A 550 0.81 -21.10 -24.95
C THR A 550 2.26 -20.66 -24.94
N ASN A 551 2.90 -20.59 -23.78
CA ASN A 551 4.27 -20.13 -23.63
C ASN A 551 4.91 -20.66 -22.34
N ARG A 552 6.22 -20.46 -22.19
CA ARG A 552 7.04 -20.96 -21.07
C ARG A 552 6.74 -20.32 -19.71
N ASN A 553 5.87 -19.30 -19.65
CA ASN A 553 5.51 -18.58 -18.41
C ASN A 553 4.07 -18.93 -17.96
N TRP A 554 3.55 -20.08 -18.37
CA TRP A 554 2.22 -20.57 -18.05
C TRP A 554 2.20 -21.39 -16.77
N MET A 555 1.38 -20.97 -15.78
CA MET A 555 1.13 -21.69 -14.53
C MET A 555 2.40 -22.29 -13.91
N LEU A 556 3.42 -21.46 -13.72
CA LEU A 556 4.69 -21.89 -13.15
C LEU A 556 4.53 -22.18 -11.66
N LEU A 557 5.07 -23.32 -11.21
CA LEU A 557 5.26 -23.62 -9.80
C LEU A 557 6.75 -23.49 -9.47
N LEU A 558 7.08 -22.54 -8.59
CA LEU A 558 8.42 -22.33 -8.04
C LEU A 558 8.51 -22.95 -6.65
N ILE A 559 9.60 -23.66 -6.34
CA ILE A 559 9.79 -24.36 -5.06
C ILE A 559 11.19 -24.05 -4.52
N ASP A 560 11.23 -23.54 -3.28
CA ASP A 560 12.42 -23.46 -2.42
C ASP A 560 12.38 -24.67 -1.48
N ALA A 561 13.19 -25.69 -1.77
CA ALA A 561 13.14 -26.97 -1.07
C ALA A 561 14.01 -27.03 0.19
N ASP A 562 14.97 -26.13 0.34
CA ASP A 562 15.89 -26.07 1.48
C ASP A 562 15.62 -24.87 2.42
N ASN A 563 14.65 -24.01 2.08
CA ASN A 563 14.29 -22.77 2.79
C ASN A 563 15.49 -21.82 2.93
N ASN A 564 16.33 -21.74 1.91
CA ASN A 564 17.54 -20.93 1.92
C ASN A 564 17.49 -19.90 0.78
N PRO A 565 17.26 -18.60 1.08
CA PRO A 565 17.18 -17.57 0.06
C PRO A 565 18.50 -17.34 -0.70
N SER A 566 19.61 -17.93 -0.25
CA SER A 566 20.93 -17.80 -0.89
C SER A 566 21.22 -18.91 -1.91
N THR A 567 20.37 -19.92 -2.03
CA THR A 567 20.48 -21.00 -3.01
C THR A 567 19.50 -20.79 -4.17
N GLY A 568 19.60 -21.58 -5.20
CA GLY A 568 18.67 -21.53 -6.30
C GLY A 568 18.64 -20.19 -7.05
N TRP A 569 17.53 -19.92 -7.72
CA TRP A 569 17.21 -18.61 -8.29
C TRP A 569 16.47 -17.77 -7.25
N PHE A 570 17.18 -16.91 -6.55
CA PHE A 570 16.65 -16.11 -5.43
C PHE A 570 15.87 -16.94 -4.38
N GLY A 571 16.41 -18.11 -4.01
CA GLY A 571 15.82 -19.07 -3.10
C GLY A 571 15.11 -20.23 -3.77
N TYR A 572 14.63 -20.10 -5.01
CA TYR A 572 13.91 -21.16 -5.69
C TYR A 572 14.86 -22.16 -6.35
N ASP A 573 14.85 -23.40 -5.86
CA ASP A 573 15.65 -24.51 -6.40
C ASP A 573 15.05 -25.13 -7.64
N TYR A 574 13.71 -25.20 -7.71
CA TYR A 574 12.97 -25.93 -8.74
C TYR A 574 11.86 -25.09 -9.34
N ILE A 575 11.59 -25.35 -10.62
CA ILE A 575 10.47 -24.78 -11.37
C ILE A 575 9.77 -25.87 -12.19
N VAL A 576 8.46 -25.83 -12.22
CA VAL A 576 7.61 -26.74 -13.01
C VAL A 576 6.85 -25.94 -14.06
N ASN A 577 6.43 -26.59 -15.14
CA ASN A 577 5.62 -26.05 -16.24
C ASN A 577 6.33 -25.10 -17.22
N ARG A 578 7.62 -24.85 -17.11
CA ARG A 578 8.31 -24.06 -18.15
C ARG A 578 8.26 -24.72 -19.53
N THR A 579 8.16 -26.04 -19.58
CA THR A 579 7.96 -26.80 -20.81
C THR A 579 6.92 -27.88 -20.56
N VAL A 580 5.76 -27.75 -21.16
CA VAL A 580 4.70 -28.75 -21.17
C VAL A 580 4.87 -29.62 -22.42
N LYS A 581 4.95 -30.94 -22.23
CA LYS A 581 5.18 -31.88 -23.33
C LYS A 581 3.91 -32.32 -24.04
N ASN A 582 2.87 -32.58 -23.30
CA ASN A 582 1.56 -33.01 -23.78
C ASN A 582 0.48 -32.77 -22.70
N ALA A 583 -0.72 -33.25 -22.94
CA ALA A 583 -1.87 -33.00 -22.03
C ALA A 583 -1.75 -33.64 -20.63
N THR A 584 -0.77 -34.51 -20.38
CA THR A 584 -0.61 -35.22 -19.10
C THR A 584 0.81 -35.14 -18.53
N THR A 585 1.74 -34.52 -19.27
CA THR A 585 3.16 -34.54 -18.91
C THR A 585 3.79 -33.16 -19.06
N THR A 586 4.40 -32.70 -17.99
CA THR A 586 5.18 -31.45 -17.95
C THR A 586 6.60 -31.71 -17.46
N THR A 587 7.41 -30.67 -17.31
CA THR A 587 8.82 -30.82 -16.90
C THR A 587 9.05 -30.22 -15.53
N LEU A 588 9.87 -30.91 -14.73
CA LEU A 588 10.54 -30.39 -13.56
C LEU A 588 11.95 -29.95 -13.95
N MET A 589 12.32 -28.72 -13.61
CA MET A 589 13.66 -28.20 -13.85
C MET A 589 14.30 -27.79 -12.52
N LYS A 590 15.63 -27.84 -12.43
CA LYS A 590 16.40 -27.34 -11.30
C LYS A 590 17.28 -26.17 -11.74
N TYR A 591 17.47 -25.20 -10.87
CA TYR A 591 18.38 -24.10 -11.14
C TYR A 591 19.83 -24.48 -10.92
N ASP A 592 20.71 -24.11 -11.85
CA ASP A 592 22.16 -24.22 -11.75
C ASP A 592 22.76 -22.82 -11.57
N ALA A 593 23.15 -22.49 -10.35
CA ALA A 593 23.73 -21.20 -10.02
C ALA A 593 25.07 -20.95 -10.73
N SER A 594 25.81 -22.03 -11.10
CA SER A 594 27.09 -21.87 -11.79
C SER A 594 26.93 -21.42 -13.24
N ARG A 595 25.79 -21.71 -13.87
CA ARG A 595 25.45 -21.37 -15.26
C ARG A 595 24.37 -20.28 -15.36
N ASN A 596 23.76 -19.94 -14.23
CA ASN A 596 22.62 -19.02 -14.17
C ASN A 596 21.45 -19.45 -15.07
N GLU A 597 21.13 -20.76 -15.06
CA GLU A 597 20.10 -21.32 -15.94
C GLU A 597 19.32 -22.48 -15.31
N TRP A 598 18.12 -22.72 -15.84
CA TRP A 598 17.25 -23.83 -15.44
C TRP A 598 17.52 -25.08 -16.29
N HIS A 599 17.84 -26.23 -15.65
CA HIS A 599 18.07 -27.49 -16.32
C HIS A 599 16.92 -28.47 -16.12
N ARG A 600 16.50 -29.13 -17.20
CA ARG A 600 15.53 -30.20 -17.10
C ARG A 600 16.07 -31.35 -16.25
N MET A 601 15.29 -31.79 -15.26
CA MET A 601 15.58 -32.95 -14.44
C MET A 601 14.74 -34.16 -14.83
N ALA A 602 13.42 -33.98 -14.92
CA ALA A 602 12.49 -35.08 -15.15
C ALA A 602 11.21 -34.60 -15.84
N ASP A 603 10.50 -35.56 -16.41
CA ASP A 603 9.11 -35.42 -16.79
C ASP A 603 8.24 -35.86 -15.62
N VAL A 604 7.18 -35.08 -15.36
CA VAL A 604 6.26 -35.27 -14.25
C VAL A 604 4.82 -35.23 -14.74
N LEU A 605 3.94 -35.92 -14.03
CA LEU A 605 2.52 -35.98 -14.39
C LEU A 605 1.80 -34.75 -13.90
N TYR A 606 0.89 -34.24 -14.72
CA TYR A 606 -0.11 -33.26 -14.36
C TYR A 606 -1.45 -33.56 -15.02
N SER A 607 -2.50 -33.01 -14.50
CA SER A 607 -3.85 -33.09 -15.07
C SER A 607 -4.62 -31.78 -14.88
N ILE A 608 -5.45 -31.42 -15.86
CA ILE A 608 -6.31 -30.24 -15.85
C ILE A 608 -7.74 -30.64 -16.16
N ARG A 609 -8.68 -30.05 -15.45
CA ARG A 609 -10.10 -30.06 -15.80
C ARG A 609 -10.73 -28.73 -15.36
N GLU A 610 -11.25 -27.99 -16.32
CA GLU A 610 -11.84 -26.65 -16.10
C GLU A 610 -10.86 -25.67 -15.47
N ASN A 611 -11.13 -25.20 -14.27
CA ASN A 611 -10.34 -24.24 -13.51
C ASN A 611 -9.36 -24.89 -12.51
N LYS A 612 -9.11 -26.20 -12.61
CA LYS A 612 -8.32 -26.96 -11.64
C LYS A 612 -7.14 -27.65 -12.32
N MET A 613 -6.00 -27.59 -11.66
CA MET A 613 -4.80 -28.33 -12.05
C MET A 613 -4.26 -29.09 -10.85
N GLU A 614 -3.77 -30.29 -11.09
CA GLU A 614 -2.99 -31.06 -10.13
C GLU A 614 -1.71 -31.60 -10.77
N LEU A 615 -0.67 -31.78 -9.98
CA LEU A 615 0.60 -32.40 -10.41
C LEU A 615 1.26 -33.16 -9.27
N GLY A 616 2.11 -34.12 -9.63
CA GLY A 616 2.81 -34.97 -8.67
C GLY A 616 4.31 -34.99 -8.91
N LEU A 617 5.09 -34.75 -7.84
CA LEU A 617 6.55 -34.70 -7.87
C LEU A 617 7.14 -35.77 -6.95
N PRO A 618 8.05 -36.66 -7.43
CA PRO A 618 8.79 -37.56 -6.56
C PRO A 618 9.63 -36.79 -5.54
N ARG A 619 9.47 -37.07 -4.24
CA ARG A 619 10.21 -36.41 -3.13
C ARG A 619 11.73 -36.53 -3.31
N THR A 620 12.19 -37.62 -3.90
CA THR A 620 13.63 -37.85 -4.16
C THR A 620 14.21 -36.85 -5.16
N LEU A 621 13.42 -36.37 -6.13
CA LEU A 621 13.85 -35.34 -7.09
C LEU A 621 14.00 -33.96 -6.43
N LEU A 622 13.19 -33.69 -5.42
CA LEU A 622 13.24 -32.43 -4.66
C LEU A 622 14.21 -32.49 -3.45
N ASN A 623 14.88 -33.62 -3.26
CA ASN A 623 15.71 -33.92 -2.07
C ASN A 623 14.94 -33.79 -0.73
N LEU A 624 13.63 -33.91 -0.73
CA LEU A 624 12.75 -33.83 0.45
C LEU A 624 12.53 -35.24 1.03
N ARG A 625 13.49 -35.72 1.83
CA ARG A 625 13.51 -37.05 2.42
C ARG A 625 13.09 -37.03 3.89
N GLY A 626 12.77 -38.21 4.43
CA GLY A 626 12.44 -38.38 5.85
C GLY A 626 10.97 -38.15 6.17
N ASN A 627 10.67 -38.05 7.46
CA ASN A 627 9.31 -37.95 8.02
C ASN A 627 8.95 -36.54 8.48
N LYS A 628 9.79 -35.54 8.20
CA LYS A 628 9.54 -34.11 8.39
C LYS A 628 9.89 -33.40 7.09
N ILE A 629 8.98 -32.58 6.59
CA ILE A 629 9.12 -31.84 5.34
C ILE A 629 8.75 -30.39 5.62
N THR A 630 9.60 -29.49 5.17
CA THR A 630 9.31 -28.05 5.12
C THR A 630 9.90 -27.52 3.83
N PHE A 631 9.11 -26.78 3.07
CA PHE A 631 9.55 -26.07 1.88
C PHE A 631 8.65 -24.89 1.61
N ASP A 632 9.15 -23.93 0.84
CA ASP A 632 8.38 -22.77 0.40
C ASP A 632 8.01 -22.92 -1.09
N PHE A 633 6.85 -22.38 -1.46
CA PHE A 633 6.42 -22.46 -2.85
C PHE A 633 5.58 -21.25 -3.26
N LYS A 634 5.57 -21.00 -4.55
CA LYS A 634 4.81 -19.94 -5.21
C LYS A 634 4.28 -20.44 -6.55
N TRP A 635 3.04 -20.07 -6.84
CA TRP A 635 2.52 -20.15 -8.20
C TRP A 635 2.64 -18.79 -8.89
N THR A 636 2.83 -18.81 -10.21
CA THR A 636 2.72 -17.59 -11.02
C THR A 636 2.29 -17.94 -12.44
N ASP A 637 1.45 -17.09 -13.02
CA ASP A 637 1.04 -17.20 -14.41
C ASP A 637 1.36 -15.93 -15.18
N ASN A 638 1.96 -16.12 -16.35
CA ASN A 638 2.31 -15.06 -17.29
C ASN A 638 3.11 -13.87 -16.68
N PRO A 639 4.07 -14.13 -15.78
CA PRO A 639 4.96 -13.07 -15.30
C PRO A 639 5.78 -12.47 -16.45
N SER A 640 6.47 -11.38 -16.15
CA SER A 640 7.58 -10.90 -17.00
C SER A 640 8.69 -11.94 -17.12
N GLU A 641 9.75 -11.65 -17.86
CA GLU A 641 10.94 -12.52 -17.86
C GLU A 641 11.44 -12.72 -16.41
N LEU A 642 11.95 -13.93 -16.12
CA LEU A 642 12.45 -14.31 -14.80
C LEU A 642 13.83 -13.70 -14.54
N GLU A 643 13.88 -12.40 -14.28
CA GLU A 643 15.11 -11.65 -14.00
C GLU A 643 15.34 -11.49 -12.49
N THR A 644 14.30 -11.07 -11.78
CA THR A 644 14.29 -10.86 -10.34
C THR A 644 12.97 -11.31 -9.73
N PRO A 645 12.85 -11.47 -8.41
CA PRO A 645 11.57 -11.74 -7.77
C PRO A 645 10.48 -10.69 -8.04
N ILE A 646 10.87 -9.42 -8.27
CA ILE A 646 9.91 -8.36 -8.66
C ILE A 646 9.29 -8.65 -10.03
N SER A 647 10.05 -9.21 -10.98
CA SER A 647 9.52 -9.50 -12.31
C SER A 647 8.39 -10.57 -12.31
N LEU A 648 8.25 -11.33 -11.22
CA LEU A 648 7.11 -12.23 -11.03
C LEU A 648 5.79 -11.47 -10.76
N CYS A 649 5.85 -10.26 -10.23
CA CYS A 649 4.70 -9.55 -9.66
C CYS A 649 4.20 -8.40 -10.53
N VAL A 650 4.99 -7.97 -11.53
CA VAL A 650 4.68 -6.80 -12.36
C VAL A 650 3.60 -7.12 -13.40
N ASN A 651 3.62 -8.35 -13.93
CA ASN A 651 2.69 -8.84 -14.93
C ASN A 651 2.07 -10.16 -14.50
N GLY A 652 0.94 -10.51 -15.12
CA GLY A 652 0.28 -11.79 -14.89
C GLY A 652 -0.32 -11.90 -13.51
N ASP A 653 -0.09 -13.04 -12.87
CA ASP A 653 -0.58 -13.37 -11.54
C ASP A 653 0.47 -14.06 -10.68
N THR A 654 0.44 -13.87 -9.36
CA THR A 654 1.29 -14.57 -8.38
C THR A 654 0.51 -14.93 -7.13
N ALA A 655 0.60 -16.19 -6.73
CA ALA A 655 0.00 -16.72 -5.52
C ALA A 655 1.08 -17.39 -4.61
N PRO A 656 1.41 -16.80 -3.46
CA PRO A 656 0.89 -15.53 -2.92
C PRO A 656 1.51 -14.30 -3.60
N ASN A 657 0.89 -13.16 -3.34
CA ASN A 657 1.28 -11.86 -3.88
C ASN A 657 2.75 -11.50 -3.60
N ARG A 658 3.33 -10.65 -4.44
CA ARG A 658 4.64 -10.01 -4.26
C ARG A 658 5.78 -11.02 -4.05
N ARG A 659 6.73 -10.73 -3.16
CA ARG A 659 7.85 -11.61 -2.81
C ARG A 659 7.46 -12.75 -1.88
N PHE A 660 6.21 -12.79 -1.43
CA PHE A 660 5.77 -13.78 -0.45
C PHE A 660 5.71 -15.19 -1.06
N ASN A 661 5.88 -16.18 -0.19
CA ASN A 661 5.73 -17.59 -0.49
C ASN A 661 4.79 -18.23 0.51
N TYR A 662 4.07 -19.25 0.08
CA TYR A 662 3.44 -20.19 0.99
C TYR A 662 4.49 -21.11 1.58
N ARG A 663 4.41 -21.39 2.89
CA ARG A 663 5.24 -22.39 3.55
C ARG A 663 4.42 -23.63 3.86
N PHE A 664 4.84 -24.77 3.35
CA PHE A 664 4.27 -26.07 3.67
C PHE A 664 5.11 -26.75 4.74
N ILE A 665 4.47 -27.15 5.83
CA ILE A 665 5.09 -27.90 6.94
C ILE A 665 4.32 -29.18 7.16
N TRP A 666 5.00 -30.29 7.11
CA TRP A 666 4.41 -31.60 7.37
C TRP A 666 5.33 -32.48 8.21
N SER A 667 4.74 -33.32 9.05
CA SER A 667 5.45 -34.38 9.78
C SER A 667 4.57 -35.62 9.86
N GLU A 668 5.16 -36.78 9.60
CA GLU A 668 4.53 -38.07 9.91
C GLU A 668 4.43 -38.20 11.42
N LYS A 669 3.23 -38.44 11.94
CA LYS A 669 2.97 -38.63 13.38
C LYS A 669 3.45 -39.99 13.83
#